data_807a249bfb2e5d31f1717c1e0f4beb72
#
_entry.id   807a249bfb2e5d31f1717c1e0f4beb72
#
_cell.length_a   1.000
_cell.length_b   1.000
_cell.length_c   1.000
_cell.angle_alpha   90.00
_cell.angle_beta   90.00
_cell.angle_gamma   90.00
#
_symmetry.space_group_name_H-M   'P 1'
#
loop_
_entity.id
_entity.type
_entity.pdbx_description
1 polymer ?
#
loop_
_entity_poly.entity_id
_entity_poly.type
_entity_poly.pdbx_seq_one_letter_code
_entity_poly.pdbx_strand_id
1 'polypeptide(L)'
;MYFGAAWYPEHWPESRWAADVQLMQAAGMNVCRIGEFAWSTMEPVESFYVFEWLEHAIELLHSSGIAVVLGTPTAAPPAWLTHHHPDTLAIEASGRTAQHGNRCHYNPGSTTYMKYVRRIVEQMAKRFGKDRRVIGWQLDNEYNRVDYSEDTRRRFQSYLKERYITLEALNRHWSTAYWSQTYSDWREIPIPIGAHNPGLMLGFRHFVTQVWRDYQKLQVDVIRANALPEQWITHNFMGWFDAFDHYDLTEDLDFASWDWYVGTGHNDYRSSGVVHDLTRGFKRKNFWLMETQPGCVNWSPNNNMLNRGEARCMAWHAVAHGADGLLYWQWRSAFGGQEQLHGSLIGVDGAPRPFYEEASEIGAELTAGPVVAALAETEPIHEVAILHSYDSRWSINAQRHNQAFDPVAVLKQYSRPFASRNIGVDVLHSEADLQGYRLIIAPALALITPAAIERLTHYVQSGGTLVLTVRCGQKDEYNALFPALQPGAAALRDLAGVEVEEYYALDNAVPVSCEWDGKPHAGTGAVWAERLRLLSPEAEALAHYGDSNGWLDGYPAAAAGPRHASGGRIILIGALLDEASQESLTDWLIGQTGVIAEWPDRVEGVEVARRRRRGGDPGAPGDRCVTVVINHTQAEQQLPVPSASNFTGGGGSAHSYLDLLTGERAGSVLQLKPYDVKLLVEAD
;
A
#
# COMPACT_ATOMS: atom_id res chain seq x y z
N MET A 1 -3.18 15.17 14.49
CA MET A 1 -1.97 14.65 13.81
C MET A 1 -1.04 14.07 14.85
N TYR A 2 -0.56 12.85 14.66
CA TYR A 2 0.40 12.22 15.55
C TYR A 2 1.80 12.23 14.93
N PHE A 3 2.82 12.54 15.75
CA PHE A 3 4.22 12.59 15.34
C PHE A 3 5.09 12.02 16.43
N GLY A 4 6.00 11.09 16.11
CA GLY A 4 6.81 10.43 17.12
C GLY A 4 7.86 9.48 16.60
N ALA A 5 8.21 8.48 17.41
CA ALA A 5 9.20 7.46 17.09
C ALA A 5 8.93 6.16 17.85
N ALA A 6 9.55 5.08 17.38
CA ALA A 6 9.71 3.86 18.16
C ALA A 6 10.82 4.06 19.20
N TRP A 7 10.56 3.69 20.44
CA TRP A 7 11.49 3.81 21.55
C TRP A 7 11.60 2.49 22.32
N TYR A 8 12.82 2.09 22.62
CA TYR A 8 13.15 0.85 23.32
C TYR A 8 13.86 1.18 24.65
N PRO A 9 13.11 1.61 25.68
CA PRO A 9 13.68 1.97 26.98
C PRO A 9 14.46 0.81 27.59
N GLU A 10 14.02 -0.43 27.39
CA GLU A 10 14.67 -1.65 27.92
C GLU A 10 16.10 -1.88 27.41
N HIS A 11 16.51 -1.20 26.34
CA HIS A 11 17.89 -1.27 25.83
C HIS A 11 18.86 -0.33 26.57
N TRP A 12 18.34 0.56 27.42
CA TRP A 12 19.11 1.64 28.03
C TRP A 12 18.92 1.72 29.55
N PRO A 13 19.93 2.21 30.31
CA PRO A 13 19.75 2.43 31.73
C PRO A 13 18.58 3.36 32.03
N GLU A 14 17.77 3.01 33.02
CA GLU A 14 16.57 3.77 33.41
C GLU A 14 16.87 5.25 33.74
N SER A 15 18.07 5.53 34.33
CA SER A 15 18.53 6.88 34.60
C SER A 15 18.60 7.77 33.35
N ARG A 16 18.57 7.21 32.17
CA ARG A 16 18.61 7.95 30.90
C ARG A 16 17.21 8.27 30.36
N TRP A 17 16.17 7.54 30.73
CA TRP A 17 14.83 7.63 30.13
C TRP A 17 14.21 9.02 30.23
N ALA A 18 14.33 9.68 31.40
CA ALA A 18 13.80 11.03 31.57
C ALA A 18 14.42 12.05 30.58
N ALA A 19 15.73 11.92 30.30
CA ALA A 19 16.40 12.79 29.34
C ALA A 19 15.95 12.49 27.89
N ASP A 20 15.73 11.23 27.54
CA ASP A 20 15.22 10.85 26.23
C ASP A 20 13.80 11.42 26.03
N VAL A 21 12.91 11.28 27.01
CA VAL A 21 11.54 11.82 26.94
C VAL A 21 11.51 13.36 26.85
N GLN A 22 12.41 14.06 27.57
CA GLN A 22 12.56 15.52 27.44
C GLN A 22 12.97 15.94 26.02
N LEU A 23 13.89 15.19 25.39
CA LEU A 23 14.28 15.44 24.00
C LEU A 23 13.13 15.13 23.02
N MET A 24 12.34 14.06 23.24
CA MET A 24 11.14 13.79 22.45
C MET A 24 10.14 14.94 22.51
N GLN A 25 9.87 15.43 23.72
CA GLN A 25 8.98 16.57 23.93
C GLN A 25 9.50 17.84 23.25
N ALA A 26 10.81 18.09 23.34
CA ALA A 26 11.45 19.25 22.69
C ALA A 26 11.39 19.15 21.15
N ALA A 27 11.37 17.94 20.60
CA ALA A 27 11.18 17.69 19.16
C ALA A 27 9.71 17.74 18.70
N GLY A 28 8.77 18.14 19.58
CA GLY A 28 7.34 18.21 19.25
C GLY A 28 6.66 16.84 19.13
N MET A 29 7.28 15.75 19.62
CA MET A 29 6.66 14.44 19.59
C MET A 29 5.50 14.35 20.58
N ASN A 30 4.37 13.79 20.12
CA ASN A 30 3.16 13.61 20.91
C ASN A 30 2.69 12.15 20.96
N VAL A 31 3.41 11.22 20.34
CA VAL A 31 3.17 9.78 20.40
C VAL A 31 4.49 9.01 20.40
N CYS A 32 4.50 7.86 21.05
CA CYS A 32 5.65 6.94 21.07
C CYS A 32 5.17 5.50 21.01
N ARG A 33 5.79 4.67 20.15
CA ARG A 33 5.56 3.23 20.09
C ARG A 33 6.60 2.52 20.93
N ILE A 34 6.18 1.59 21.81
CA ILE A 34 7.04 0.85 22.72
C ILE A 34 6.60 -0.61 22.85
N GLY A 35 7.52 -1.51 23.12
CA GLY A 35 7.28 -2.86 23.63
C GLY A 35 7.24 -3.98 22.60
N GLU A 36 7.20 -3.72 21.29
CA GLU A 36 6.94 -4.72 20.23
C GLU A 36 8.02 -5.80 20.08
N PHE A 37 9.19 -5.66 20.70
CA PHE A 37 10.25 -6.68 20.70
C PHE A 37 10.66 -7.12 22.09
N ALA A 38 9.99 -6.65 23.13
CA ALA A 38 10.42 -6.79 24.51
C ALA A 38 9.91 -8.07 25.22
N TRP A 39 9.53 -9.14 24.50
CA TRP A 39 8.95 -10.34 25.13
C TRP A 39 9.86 -10.93 26.20
N SER A 40 11.16 -11.08 25.91
CA SER A 40 12.12 -11.64 26.90
C SER A 40 12.30 -10.76 28.16
N THR A 41 12.04 -9.47 28.06
CA THR A 41 12.05 -8.54 29.20
C THR A 41 10.71 -8.58 29.96
N MET A 42 9.60 -8.73 29.24
CA MET A 42 8.26 -8.86 29.83
C MET A 42 8.03 -10.24 30.48
N GLU A 43 8.60 -11.31 29.93
CA GLU A 43 8.49 -12.69 30.41
C GLU A 43 9.87 -13.35 30.36
N PRO A 44 10.80 -13.01 31.28
CA PRO A 44 12.18 -13.53 31.28
C PRO A 44 12.25 -15.03 31.53
N VAL A 45 11.29 -15.58 32.21
CA VAL A 45 11.09 -17.01 32.46
C VAL A 45 9.62 -17.34 32.25
N GLU A 46 9.32 -18.51 31.74
CA GLU A 46 7.96 -18.95 31.47
C GLU A 46 7.01 -18.69 32.64
N SER A 47 5.91 -17.99 32.38
CA SER A 47 4.84 -17.60 33.32
C SER A 47 5.27 -16.60 34.42
N PHE A 48 6.46 -16.03 34.31
CA PHE A 48 6.90 -14.96 35.20
C PHE A 48 6.92 -13.63 34.44
N TYR A 49 5.97 -12.74 34.76
CA TYR A 49 5.74 -11.48 34.04
C TYR A 49 6.27 -10.28 34.82
N VAL A 50 6.99 -9.39 34.12
CA VAL A 50 7.62 -8.17 34.67
C VAL A 50 7.20 -7.00 33.80
N PHE A 51 6.25 -6.19 34.26
CA PHE A 51 5.71 -5.04 33.52
C PHE A 51 6.01 -3.69 34.19
N GLU A 52 6.66 -3.68 35.36
CA GLU A 52 6.92 -2.45 36.15
C GLU A 52 7.75 -1.44 35.37
N TRP A 53 8.75 -1.91 34.62
CA TRP A 53 9.57 -1.05 33.77
C TRP A 53 8.73 -0.40 32.64
N LEU A 54 7.80 -1.16 32.06
CA LEU A 54 6.94 -0.67 30.98
C LEU A 54 5.93 0.36 31.51
N GLU A 55 5.38 0.14 32.73
CA GLU A 55 4.53 1.13 33.40
C GLU A 55 5.26 2.42 33.68
N HIS A 56 6.51 2.34 34.14
CA HIS A 56 7.35 3.50 34.38
C HIS A 56 7.62 4.27 33.07
N ALA A 57 7.92 3.55 31.97
CA ALA A 57 8.09 4.17 30.66
C ALA A 57 6.81 4.89 30.18
N ILE A 58 5.65 4.24 30.34
CA ILE A 58 4.34 4.84 30.02
C ILE A 58 4.07 6.09 30.86
N GLU A 59 4.37 6.06 32.15
CA GLU A 59 4.21 7.22 33.04
C GLU A 59 5.09 8.40 32.63
N LEU A 60 6.36 8.14 32.31
CA LEU A 60 7.29 9.18 31.86
C LEU A 60 6.82 9.83 30.56
N LEU A 61 6.38 9.06 29.58
CA LEU A 61 5.84 9.56 28.32
C LEU A 61 4.58 10.39 28.57
N HIS A 62 3.62 9.84 29.31
CA HIS A 62 2.34 10.50 29.56
C HIS A 62 2.50 11.82 30.33
N SER A 63 3.34 11.85 31.37
CA SER A 63 3.60 13.06 32.16
C SER A 63 4.24 14.19 31.33
N SER A 64 4.82 13.84 30.17
CA SER A 64 5.37 14.77 29.19
C SER A 64 4.41 15.06 28.01
N GLY A 65 3.14 14.61 28.10
CA GLY A 65 2.13 14.83 27.06
C GLY A 65 2.29 13.93 25.82
N ILE A 66 3.03 12.82 25.94
CA ILE A 66 3.27 11.87 24.84
C ILE A 66 2.38 10.65 25.04
N ALA A 67 1.51 10.40 24.08
CA ALA A 67 0.62 9.23 24.05
C ALA A 67 1.41 7.96 23.69
N VAL A 68 0.89 6.82 24.12
CA VAL A 68 1.58 5.54 23.94
C VAL A 68 0.82 4.63 22.98
N VAL A 69 1.54 4.05 22.01
CA VAL A 69 1.15 2.89 21.22
C VAL A 69 1.90 1.68 21.77
N LEU A 70 1.17 0.67 22.26
CA LEU A 70 1.78 -0.57 22.72
C LEU A 70 1.92 -1.58 21.58
N GLY A 71 3.15 -2.05 21.34
CA GLY A 71 3.42 -3.17 20.47
C GLY A 71 3.22 -4.51 21.21
N THR A 72 2.51 -5.48 20.59
CA THR A 72 2.56 -6.87 21.09
C THR A 72 3.92 -7.47 20.73
N PRO A 73 4.64 -8.11 21.67
CA PRO A 73 6.07 -8.44 21.49
C PRO A 73 6.29 -9.72 20.68
N THR A 74 5.31 -10.11 19.91
CA THR A 74 5.20 -11.42 19.29
C THR A 74 6.09 -11.61 18.06
N ALA A 75 6.68 -10.56 17.52
CA ALA A 75 7.67 -10.66 16.45
C ALA A 75 9.01 -11.28 16.92
N ALA A 76 9.31 -11.20 18.23
CA ALA A 76 10.57 -11.65 18.80
C ALA A 76 10.33 -12.56 20.02
N PRO A 77 9.96 -13.85 19.83
CA PRO A 77 9.77 -14.78 20.92
C PRO A 77 11.05 -15.01 21.73
N PRO A 78 10.93 -15.18 23.06
CA PRO A 78 12.10 -15.37 23.93
C PRO A 78 12.81 -16.70 23.69
N ALA A 79 14.10 -16.77 24.02
CA ALA A 79 14.93 -17.93 23.78
C ALA A 79 14.42 -19.20 24.51
N TRP A 80 13.88 -19.04 25.71
CA TRP A 80 13.32 -20.17 26.46
C TRP A 80 12.15 -20.82 25.70
N LEU A 81 11.31 -20.03 25.01
CA LEU A 81 10.17 -20.55 24.26
C LEU A 81 10.63 -21.38 23.05
N THR A 82 11.51 -20.86 22.23
CA THR A 82 12.03 -21.58 21.05
C THR A 82 12.90 -22.77 21.41
N HIS A 83 13.57 -22.74 22.59
CA HIS A 83 14.35 -23.85 23.10
C HIS A 83 13.49 -25.01 23.62
N HIS A 84 12.47 -24.71 24.42
CA HIS A 84 11.57 -25.72 24.96
C HIS A 84 10.55 -26.23 23.94
N HIS A 85 10.21 -25.41 22.96
CA HIS A 85 9.20 -25.70 21.95
C HIS A 85 9.73 -25.42 20.55
N PRO A 86 10.65 -26.23 20.01
CA PRO A 86 11.24 -26.05 18.69
C PRO A 86 10.22 -26.17 17.54
N ASP A 87 9.04 -26.75 17.79
CA ASP A 87 7.89 -26.78 16.89
C ASP A 87 7.27 -25.39 16.61
N THR A 88 7.67 -24.38 17.39
CA THR A 88 7.30 -22.98 17.14
C THR A 88 8.12 -22.32 16.04
N LEU A 89 9.27 -22.89 15.69
CA LEU A 89 10.16 -22.37 14.65
C LEU A 89 9.65 -22.72 13.25
N ALA A 90 9.67 -21.77 12.34
CA ALA A 90 9.27 -21.97 10.95
C ALA A 90 10.27 -22.85 10.18
N ILE A 91 9.77 -23.63 9.24
CA ILE A 91 10.58 -24.38 8.27
C ILE A 91 10.52 -23.63 6.93
N GLU A 92 11.68 -23.28 6.40
CA GLU A 92 11.82 -22.61 5.11
C GLU A 92 11.56 -23.58 3.94
N ALA A 93 11.30 -23.05 2.74
CA ALA A 93 11.14 -23.84 1.53
C ALA A 93 12.37 -24.76 1.22
N SER A 94 13.55 -24.38 1.72
CA SER A 94 14.78 -25.18 1.65
C SER A 94 14.76 -26.42 2.57
N GLY A 95 13.78 -26.55 3.45
CA GLY A 95 13.72 -27.55 4.52
C GLY A 95 14.52 -27.16 5.77
N ARG A 96 15.19 -26.01 5.79
CA ARG A 96 15.93 -25.53 6.95
C ARG A 96 14.99 -24.95 7.99
N THR A 97 15.17 -25.35 9.24
CA THR A 97 14.46 -24.75 10.38
C THR A 97 15.07 -23.37 10.68
N ALA A 98 14.23 -22.35 10.83
CA ALA A 98 14.63 -21.03 11.31
C ALA A 98 15.25 -21.15 12.71
N GLN A 99 16.15 -20.22 13.04
CA GLN A 99 16.85 -20.25 14.32
C GLN A 99 16.50 -19.03 15.16
N HIS A 100 16.53 -19.21 16.47
CA HIS A 100 16.44 -18.09 17.40
C HIS A 100 17.58 -17.08 17.18
N GLY A 101 17.34 -15.80 17.49
CA GLY A 101 18.32 -14.72 17.42
C GLY A 101 18.08 -13.74 16.26
N ASN A 102 16.97 -13.89 15.57
CA ASN A 102 16.41 -12.91 14.65
C ASN A 102 14.95 -12.67 15.03
N ARG A 103 14.26 -11.74 14.36
CA ARG A 103 12.80 -11.56 14.46
C ARG A 103 12.07 -12.43 13.42
N CYS A 104 10.76 -12.64 13.62
CA CYS A 104 9.88 -13.36 12.70
C CYS A 104 10.39 -14.77 12.32
N HIS A 105 11.02 -15.49 13.27
CA HIS A 105 11.52 -16.84 13.06
C HIS A 105 10.52 -17.94 13.45
N TYR A 106 9.33 -17.56 13.86
CA TYR A 106 8.25 -18.44 14.28
C TYR A 106 7.35 -18.89 13.12
N ASN A 107 6.64 -19.99 13.34
CA ASN A 107 5.53 -20.43 12.51
C ASN A 107 4.22 -19.82 13.03
N PRO A 108 3.58 -18.85 12.31
CA PRO A 108 2.34 -18.23 12.78
C PRO A 108 1.19 -19.22 12.90
N GLY A 109 1.29 -20.35 12.21
CA GLY A 109 0.32 -21.44 12.29
C GLY A 109 0.57 -22.46 13.39
N SER A 110 1.69 -22.42 14.12
CA SER A 110 1.94 -23.34 15.22
C SER A 110 0.93 -23.16 16.35
N THR A 111 0.21 -24.23 16.70
CA THR A 111 -0.73 -24.19 17.83
C THR A 111 -0.04 -23.92 19.16
N THR A 112 1.19 -24.40 19.31
CA THR A 112 2.05 -24.10 20.46
C THR A 112 2.37 -22.60 20.48
N TYR A 113 2.82 -22.03 19.37
CA TYR A 113 3.14 -20.62 19.31
C TYR A 113 1.92 -19.74 19.60
N MET A 114 0.79 -20.00 18.95
CA MET A 114 -0.46 -19.29 19.17
C MET A 114 -0.93 -19.35 20.65
N LYS A 115 -0.68 -20.45 21.36
CA LYS A 115 -0.97 -20.57 22.79
C LYS A 115 -0.14 -19.57 23.61
N TYR A 116 1.15 -19.45 23.32
CA TYR A 116 2.04 -18.53 24.04
C TYR A 116 1.79 -17.06 23.66
N VAL A 117 1.51 -16.79 22.39
CA VAL A 117 1.06 -15.48 21.91
C VAL A 117 -0.21 -15.03 22.66
N ARG A 118 -1.23 -15.90 22.73
CA ARG A 118 -2.45 -15.60 23.49
C ARG A 118 -2.12 -15.25 24.94
N ARG A 119 -1.23 -16.00 25.59
CA ARG A 119 -0.85 -15.77 26.99
C ARG A 119 -0.23 -14.40 27.22
N ILE A 120 0.83 -14.05 26.46
CA ILE A 120 1.51 -12.77 26.65
C ILE A 120 0.59 -11.59 26.31
N VAL A 121 -0.14 -11.66 25.20
CA VAL A 121 -1.08 -10.61 24.80
C VAL A 121 -2.20 -10.44 25.83
N GLU A 122 -2.70 -11.54 26.42
CA GLU A 122 -3.73 -11.48 27.46
C GLU A 122 -3.18 -10.81 28.75
N GLN A 123 -1.96 -11.10 29.16
CA GLN A 123 -1.34 -10.44 30.31
C GLN A 123 -1.17 -8.94 30.08
N MET A 124 -0.67 -8.57 28.91
CA MET A 124 -0.55 -7.16 28.50
C MET A 124 -1.90 -6.46 28.46
N ALA A 125 -2.90 -7.07 27.82
CA ALA A 125 -4.24 -6.49 27.68
C ALA A 125 -4.98 -6.36 29.02
N LYS A 126 -4.81 -7.30 29.94
CA LYS A 126 -5.33 -7.20 31.32
C LYS A 126 -4.68 -6.06 32.09
N ARG A 127 -3.37 -5.81 31.88
CA ARG A 127 -2.60 -4.77 32.58
C ARG A 127 -2.88 -3.38 31.99
N PHE A 128 -2.81 -3.24 30.67
CA PHE A 128 -2.82 -1.96 29.97
C PHE A 128 -4.10 -1.65 29.18
N GLY A 129 -4.98 -2.61 28.99
CA GLY A 129 -6.20 -2.42 28.21
C GLY A 129 -7.20 -1.40 28.80
N LYS A 130 -7.12 -1.12 30.11
CA LYS A 130 -7.93 -0.07 30.76
C LYS A 130 -7.14 1.22 31.00
N ASP A 131 -5.91 1.28 30.57
CA ASP A 131 -5.05 2.42 30.75
C ASP A 131 -5.28 3.47 29.65
N ARG A 132 -5.80 4.63 30.02
CA ARG A 132 -6.10 5.73 29.07
C ARG A 132 -4.86 6.43 28.52
N ARG A 133 -3.66 6.14 29.07
CA ARG A 133 -2.38 6.61 28.55
C ARG A 133 -1.99 5.89 27.27
N VAL A 134 -2.51 4.66 27.09
CA VAL A 134 -2.36 3.86 25.88
C VAL A 134 -3.51 4.19 24.92
N ILE A 135 -3.17 4.73 23.74
CA ILE A 135 -4.17 5.13 22.73
C ILE A 135 -4.47 4.02 21.72
N GLY A 136 -3.60 3.04 21.59
CA GLY A 136 -3.78 1.95 20.63
C GLY A 136 -2.71 0.90 20.73
N TRP A 137 -2.89 -0.15 19.92
CA TRP A 137 -2.06 -1.35 19.87
C TRP A 137 -1.56 -1.61 18.47
N GLN A 138 -0.25 -1.84 18.33
CA GLN A 138 0.32 -2.45 17.14
C GLN A 138 0.50 -3.94 17.39
N LEU A 139 -0.02 -4.77 16.51
CA LEU A 139 0.18 -6.22 16.60
C LEU A 139 1.49 -6.60 15.94
N ASP A 140 2.34 -7.39 16.66
CA ASP A 140 3.56 -7.96 16.08
C ASP A 140 4.45 -6.92 15.35
N ASN A 141 5.18 -7.33 14.32
CA ASN A 141 5.93 -6.43 13.44
C ASN A 141 6.19 -7.06 12.07
N GLU A 142 5.81 -6.37 10.99
CA GLU A 142 6.11 -6.72 9.60
C GLU A 142 5.97 -8.22 9.29
N TYR A 143 4.74 -8.74 9.29
CA TYR A 143 4.47 -10.13 8.93
C TYR A 143 5.18 -10.53 7.63
N ASN A 144 5.99 -11.58 7.66
CA ASN A 144 6.78 -11.94 6.48
C ASN A 144 7.03 -13.46 6.30
N ARG A 145 6.61 -14.29 7.26
CA ARG A 145 6.98 -15.70 7.26
C ARG A 145 5.96 -16.57 6.53
N VAL A 146 6.46 -17.50 5.74
CA VAL A 146 5.71 -18.65 5.21
C VAL A 146 6.38 -19.91 5.74
N ASP A 147 5.60 -20.81 6.33
CA ASP A 147 6.08 -22.07 6.88
C ASP A 147 5.81 -23.24 5.92
N TYR A 148 6.78 -24.14 5.78
CA TYR A 148 6.74 -25.31 4.92
C TYR A 148 6.85 -26.61 5.70
N SER A 149 6.43 -26.62 6.97
CA SER A 149 6.44 -27.81 7.82
C SER A 149 5.37 -28.84 7.41
N GLU A 150 5.55 -30.05 7.91
CA GLU A 150 4.55 -31.12 7.73
C GLU A 150 3.23 -30.79 8.43
N ASP A 151 3.26 -30.00 9.52
CA ASP A 151 2.05 -29.53 10.16
C ASP A 151 1.29 -28.53 9.27
N THR A 152 2.01 -27.59 8.70
CA THR A 152 1.46 -26.64 7.71
C THR A 152 0.87 -27.38 6.49
N ARG A 153 1.52 -28.46 6.01
CA ARG A 153 0.97 -29.29 4.94
C ARG A 153 -0.38 -29.91 5.33
N ARG A 154 -0.50 -30.49 6.53
CA ARG A 154 -1.77 -31.09 6.99
C ARG A 154 -2.88 -30.04 7.14
N ARG A 155 -2.55 -28.86 7.64
CA ARG A 155 -3.49 -27.75 7.77
C ARG A 155 -3.94 -27.24 6.40
N PHE A 156 -3.02 -27.13 5.45
CA PHE A 156 -3.36 -26.77 4.08
C PHE A 156 -4.29 -27.78 3.43
N GLN A 157 -4.06 -29.07 3.60
CA GLN A 157 -4.96 -30.13 3.10
C GLN A 157 -6.36 -30.02 3.73
N SER A 158 -6.47 -29.72 5.01
CA SER A 158 -7.74 -29.47 5.68
C SER A 158 -8.46 -28.25 5.11
N TYR A 159 -7.74 -27.13 4.93
CA TYR A 159 -8.25 -25.91 4.31
C TYR A 159 -8.81 -26.18 2.90
N LEU A 160 -8.10 -26.94 2.07
CA LEU A 160 -8.56 -27.30 0.74
C LEU A 160 -9.82 -28.17 0.78
N LYS A 161 -9.89 -29.10 1.73
CA LYS A 161 -11.07 -29.94 1.92
C LYS A 161 -12.31 -29.13 2.30
N GLU A 162 -12.16 -28.11 3.12
CA GLU A 162 -13.25 -27.17 3.48
C GLU A 162 -13.66 -26.31 2.28
N ARG A 163 -12.69 -25.81 1.51
CA ARG A 163 -12.93 -24.93 0.36
C ARG A 163 -13.60 -25.66 -0.83
N TYR A 164 -13.11 -26.85 -1.17
CA TYR A 164 -13.56 -27.57 -2.38
C TYR A 164 -14.61 -28.66 -2.11
N ILE A 165 -14.79 -29.05 -0.85
CA ILE A 165 -15.73 -30.10 -0.39
C ILE A 165 -15.39 -31.50 -0.93
N THR A 166 -15.16 -31.66 -2.25
CA THR A 166 -14.79 -32.94 -2.88
C THR A 166 -13.50 -32.85 -3.69
N LEU A 167 -12.76 -33.94 -3.79
CA LEU A 167 -11.56 -34.04 -4.62
C LEU A 167 -11.88 -33.87 -6.11
N GLU A 168 -13.05 -34.33 -6.55
CA GLU A 168 -13.51 -34.15 -7.92
C GLU A 168 -13.67 -32.68 -8.29
N ALA A 169 -14.20 -31.85 -7.36
CA ALA A 169 -14.31 -30.41 -7.55
C ALA A 169 -12.92 -29.77 -7.64
N LEU A 170 -12.01 -30.08 -6.71
CA LEU A 170 -10.63 -29.60 -6.73
C LEU A 170 -9.93 -30.01 -8.03
N ASN A 171 -9.95 -31.31 -8.38
CA ASN A 171 -9.29 -31.81 -9.58
C ASN A 171 -9.81 -31.14 -10.87
N ARG A 172 -11.11 -30.88 -10.94
CA ARG A 172 -11.72 -30.19 -12.09
C ARG A 172 -11.25 -28.74 -12.16
N HIS A 173 -11.31 -27.98 -11.06
CA HIS A 173 -10.91 -26.57 -11.04
C HIS A 173 -9.41 -26.38 -11.29
N TRP A 174 -8.57 -27.31 -10.84
CA TRP A 174 -7.11 -27.23 -11.04
C TRP A 174 -6.66 -27.90 -12.34
N SER A 175 -7.58 -28.52 -13.11
CA SER A 175 -7.26 -29.25 -14.36
C SER A 175 -6.17 -30.31 -14.14
N THR A 176 -6.25 -31.08 -13.07
CA THR A 176 -5.18 -31.98 -12.59
C THR A 176 -4.93 -33.18 -13.50
N ALA A 177 -5.79 -33.44 -14.49
CA ALA A 177 -5.53 -34.43 -15.54
C ALA A 177 -4.25 -34.11 -16.33
N TYR A 178 -3.85 -32.84 -16.39
CA TYR A 178 -2.60 -32.38 -17.01
C TYR A 178 -1.41 -32.97 -16.26
N TRP A 179 -0.50 -33.64 -16.92
CA TRP A 179 0.68 -34.30 -16.37
C TRP A 179 0.40 -35.27 -15.22
N SER A 180 -0.74 -35.94 -15.23
CA SER A 180 -1.12 -36.95 -14.22
C SER A 180 -1.11 -36.43 -12.79
N GLN A 181 -1.57 -35.20 -12.58
CA GLN A 181 -1.60 -34.56 -11.26
C GLN A 181 -2.88 -34.89 -10.46
N THR A 182 -3.79 -35.71 -11.00
CA THR A 182 -5.07 -36.01 -10.36
C THR A 182 -4.91 -36.67 -9.00
N TYR A 183 -5.48 -36.05 -7.98
CA TYR A 183 -5.45 -36.53 -6.61
C TYR A 183 -6.60 -37.49 -6.32
N SER A 184 -6.32 -38.58 -5.63
CA SER A 184 -7.29 -39.58 -5.15
C SER A 184 -7.50 -39.54 -3.64
N ASP A 185 -6.59 -38.90 -2.90
CA ASP A 185 -6.67 -38.65 -1.46
C ASP A 185 -6.16 -37.24 -1.14
N TRP A 186 -6.80 -36.56 -0.21
CA TRP A 186 -6.37 -35.21 0.23
C TRP A 186 -4.93 -35.18 0.73
N ARG A 187 -4.43 -36.27 1.32
CA ARG A 187 -3.06 -36.41 1.84
C ARG A 187 -1.99 -36.42 0.75
N GLU A 188 -2.37 -36.66 -0.51
CA GLU A 188 -1.46 -36.61 -1.66
C GLU A 188 -1.09 -35.18 -2.07
N ILE A 189 -1.86 -34.17 -1.64
CA ILE A 189 -1.65 -32.77 -2.04
C ILE A 189 -0.43 -32.21 -1.30
N PRO A 190 0.62 -31.75 -2.04
CA PRO A 190 1.83 -31.19 -1.43
C PRO A 190 1.66 -29.70 -1.11
N ILE A 191 2.61 -29.15 -0.33
CA ILE A 191 2.89 -27.72 -0.34
C ILE A 191 3.69 -27.39 -1.61
N PRO A 192 3.32 -26.37 -2.39
CA PRO A 192 4.06 -26.01 -3.60
C PRO A 192 5.42 -25.40 -3.25
N ILE A 193 6.48 -25.99 -3.78
CA ILE A 193 7.85 -25.46 -3.72
C ILE A 193 8.36 -25.32 -5.16
N GLY A 194 8.69 -24.08 -5.56
CA GLY A 194 9.01 -23.77 -6.95
C GLY A 194 7.78 -23.75 -7.86
N ALA A 195 7.97 -23.98 -9.17
CA ALA A 195 6.88 -24.02 -10.14
C ALA A 195 6.00 -25.25 -9.92
N HIS A 196 4.70 -25.04 -9.90
CA HIS A 196 3.71 -26.09 -9.68
C HIS A 196 2.39 -25.76 -10.40
N ASN A 197 1.37 -26.62 -10.24
CA ASN A 197 0.02 -26.35 -10.73
C ASN A 197 -0.47 -24.96 -10.29
N PRO A 198 -0.95 -24.11 -11.22
CA PRO A 198 -1.37 -22.73 -10.89
C PRO A 198 -2.46 -22.64 -9.82
N GLY A 199 -3.43 -23.55 -9.83
CA GLY A 199 -4.50 -23.61 -8.81
C GLY A 199 -3.95 -23.98 -7.44
N LEU A 200 -3.00 -24.91 -7.36
CA LEU A 200 -2.32 -25.29 -6.13
C LEU A 200 -1.51 -24.10 -5.57
N MET A 201 -0.75 -23.41 -6.42
CA MET A 201 0.04 -22.24 -6.01
C MET A 201 -0.85 -21.12 -5.46
N LEU A 202 -1.94 -20.80 -6.14
CA LEU A 202 -2.92 -19.81 -5.69
C LEU A 202 -3.59 -20.24 -4.38
N GLY A 203 -4.06 -21.49 -4.32
CA GLY A 203 -4.68 -22.05 -3.12
C GLY A 203 -3.76 -22.00 -1.89
N PHE A 204 -2.46 -22.19 -2.08
CA PHE A 204 -1.48 -22.06 -0.98
C PHE A 204 -1.30 -20.60 -0.52
N ARG A 205 -1.34 -19.62 -1.44
CA ARG A 205 -1.30 -18.18 -1.08
C ARG A 205 -2.54 -17.76 -0.28
N HIS A 206 -3.73 -18.22 -0.66
CA HIS A 206 -4.95 -18.01 0.11
C HIS A 206 -4.85 -18.65 1.50
N PHE A 207 -4.32 -19.87 1.59
CA PHE A 207 -4.09 -20.54 2.87
C PHE A 207 -3.09 -19.77 3.75
N VAL A 208 -2.00 -19.25 3.21
CA VAL A 208 -1.04 -18.43 3.94
C VAL A 208 -1.70 -17.15 4.47
N THR A 209 -2.53 -16.50 3.65
CA THR A 209 -3.35 -15.36 4.08
C THR A 209 -4.25 -15.72 5.26
N GLN A 210 -4.95 -16.87 5.19
CA GLN A 210 -5.80 -17.34 6.29
C GLN A 210 -5.01 -17.63 7.57
N VAL A 211 -3.80 -18.21 7.46
CA VAL A 211 -2.93 -18.46 8.62
C VAL A 211 -2.56 -17.16 9.33
N TRP A 212 -2.16 -16.13 8.58
CA TRP A 212 -1.85 -14.83 9.16
C TRP A 212 -3.08 -14.12 9.72
N ARG A 213 -4.22 -14.26 9.06
CA ARG A 213 -5.50 -13.73 9.55
C ARG A 213 -5.89 -14.37 10.88
N ASP A 214 -5.81 -15.71 11.01
CA ASP A 214 -6.10 -16.42 12.25
C ASP A 214 -5.16 -16.00 13.38
N TYR A 215 -3.88 -15.86 13.07
CA TYR A 215 -2.85 -15.39 14.01
C TYR A 215 -3.12 -13.96 14.50
N GLN A 216 -3.45 -13.06 13.57
CA GLN A 216 -3.80 -11.67 13.89
C GLN A 216 -5.09 -11.60 14.71
N LYS A 217 -6.15 -12.30 14.25
CA LYS A 217 -7.45 -12.30 14.89
C LYS A 217 -7.39 -12.80 16.33
N LEU A 218 -6.56 -13.79 16.61
CA LEU A 218 -6.33 -14.26 17.99
C LEU A 218 -5.88 -13.11 18.91
N GLN A 219 -4.96 -12.25 18.45
CA GLN A 219 -4.48 -11.11 19.21
C GLN A 219 -5.54 -10.00 19.32
N VAL A 220 -6.21 -9.70 18.21
CA VAL A 220 -7.33 -8.73 18.18
C VAL A 220 -8.42 -9.12 19.19
N ASP A 221 -8.87 -10.36 19.17
CA ASP A 221 -9.95 -10.84 20.06
C ASP A 221 -9.54 -10.73 21.55
N VAL A 222 -8.29 -11.06 21.88
CA VAL A 222 -7.76 -10.94 23.24
C VAL A 222 -7.71 -9.48 23.68
N ILE A 223 -7.22 -8.60 22.86
CA ILE A 223 -7.13 -7.16 23.18
C ILE A 223 -8.53 -6.57 23.31
N ARG A 224 -9.41 -6.79 22.35
CA ARG A 224 -10.80 -6.27 22.40
C ARG A 224 -11.58 -6.72 23.63
N ALA A 225 -11.35 -7.95 24.11
CA ALA A 225 -11.98 -8.46 25.32
C ALA A 225 -11.53 -7.73 26.61
N ASN A 226 -10.40 -7.05 26.60
CA ASN A 226 -9.78 -6.44 27.78
C ASN A 226 -9.57 -4.92 27.65
N ALA A 227 -9.48 -4.39 26.43
CA ALA A 227 -9.15 -2.99 26.16
C ALA A 227 -10.39 -2.07 26.25
N LEU A 228 -10.13 -0.76 26.33
CA LEU A 228 -11.16 0.27 26.15
C LEU A 228 -11.55 0.32 24.66
N PRO A 229 -12.83 0.62 24.35
CA PRO A 229 -13.28 0.69 22.96
C PRO A 229 -12.57 1.72 22.10
N GLU A 230 -12.07 2.79 22.71
CA GLU A 230 -11.33 3.87 22.06
C GLU A 230 -9.88 3.51 21.73
N GLN A 231 -9.31 2.44 22.29
CA GLN A 231 -7.97 1.96 21.93
C GLN A 231 -8.05 1.21 20.59
N TRP A 232 -7.48 1.82 19.57
CA TRP A 232 -7.45 1.23 18.24
C TRP A 232 -6.38 0.12 18.11
N ILE A 233 -6.53 -0.72 17.09
CA ILE A 233 -5.60 -1.82 16.76
C ILE A 233 -5.18 -1.68 15.31
N THR A 234 -3.88 -1.76 15.05
CA THR A 234 -3.28 -1.78 13.72
C THR A 234 -2.11 -2.77 13.62
N HIS A 235 -1.57 -2.93 12.43
CA HIS A 235 -0.31 -3.65 12.15
C HIS A 235 0.48 -2.87 11.11
N ASN A 236 1.80 -2.83 11.24
CA ASN A 236 2.71 -2.17 10.31
C ASN A 236 3.08 -3.10 9.16
N PHE A 237 2.49 -2.86 7.99
CA PHE A 237 2.73 -3.65 6.79
C PHE A 237 3.94 -3.15 6.00
N MET A 238 4.57 -4.06 5.25
CA MET A 238 5.58 -3.71 4.24
C MET A 238 4.89 -3.47 2.88
N GLY A 239 5.07 -2.33 2.27
CA GLY A 239 4.46 -1.83 1.04
C GLY A 239 4.01 -2.88 0.00
N TRP A 240 4.84 -3.14 -1.03
CA TRP A 240 4.51 -4.10 -2.11
C TRP A 240 4.76 -5.58 -1.75
N PHE A 241 4.86 -5.91 -0.47
CA PHE A 241 5.01 -7.29 -0.02
C PHE A 241 3.83 -8.16 -0.47
N ASP A 242 4.08 -9.41 -0.88
CA ASP A 242 3.07 -10.25 -1.53
C ASP A 242 2.99 -11.69 -1.00
N ALA A 243 3.43 -11.93 0.23
CA ALA A 243 3.28 -13.27 0.81
C ALA A 243 1.82 -13.62 1.12
N PHE A 244 0.98 -12.61 1.37
CA PHE A 244 -0.44 -12.71 1.74
C PHE A 244 -1.22 -11.52 1.18
N ASP A 245 -2.55 -11.58 1.26
CA ASP A 245 -3.45 -10.48 0.88
C ASP A 245 -3.66 -9.50 2.04
N HIS A 246 -3.26 -8.26 1.85
CA HIS A 246 -3.39 -7.21 2.87
C HIS A 246 -4.82 -6.72 3.02
N TYR A 247 -5.66 -6.80 1.97
CA TYR A 247 -7.07 -6.44 2.10
C TYR A 247 -7.77 -7.33 3.11
N ASP A 248 -7.55 -8.65 3.03
CA ASP A 248 -8.11 -9.62 3.98
C ASP A 248 -7.58 -9.38 5.41
N LEU A 249 -6.27 -9.14 5.55
CA LEU A 249 -5.65 -8.93 6.86
C LEU A 249 -6.12 -7.65 7.54
N THR A 250 -6.43 -6.60 6.79
CA THR A 250 -6.88 -5.34 7.38
C THR A 250 -8.33 -5.36 7.85
N GLU A 251 -9.13 -6.38 7.52
CA GLU A 251 -10.55 -6.45 7.92
C GLU A 251 -10.75 -6.31 9.43
N ASP A 252 -9.94 -6.98 10.25
CA ASP A 252 -10.04 -6.98 11.71
C ASP A 252 -9.34 -5.78 12.38
N LEU A 253 -8.62 -4.94 11.62
CA LEU A 253 -7.91 -3.75 12.10
C LEU A 253 -8.79 -2.49 12.02
N ASP A 254 -8.51 -1.47 12.82
CA ASP A 254 -9.23 -0.20 12.77
C ASP A 254 -8.82 0.65 11.57
N PHE A 255 -7.54 0.61 11.23
CA PHE A 255 -6.94 1.22 10.04
C PHE A 255 -5.66 0.48 9.67
N ALA A 256 -5.18 0.67 8.44
CA ALA A 256 -3.89 0.14 8.01
C ALA A 256 -2.75 1.07 8.44
N SER A 257 -1.60 0.51 8.77
CA SER A 257 -0.34 1.25 8.85
C SER A 257 0.74 0.53 8.07
N TRP A 258 1.80 1.24 7.70
CA TRP A 258 2.88 0.66 6.93
C TRP A 258 4.22 1.32 7.21
N ASP A 259 5.29 0.70 6.74
CA ASP A 259 6.65 1.11 6.95
C ASP A 259 7.28 1.54 5.64
N TRP A 260 7.72 2.80 5.60
CA TRP A 260 8.26 3.40 4.41
C TRP A 260 9.72 3.79 4.55
N TYR A 261 10.54 3.11 3.79
CA TYR A 261 11.96 3.38 3.68
C TYR A 261 12.37 3.57 2.23
N VAL A 262 13.15 4.60 1.96
CA VAL A 262 13.75 4.80 0.61
C VAL A 262 14.83 3.75 0.37
N GLY A 263 15.60 3.42 1.40
CA GLY A 263 16.72 2.50 1.29
C GLY A 263 17.89 3.09 0.51
N THR A 264 18.05 2.69 -0.75
CA THR A 264 19.07 3.22 -1.64
C THR A 264 18.53 4.37 -2.49
N GLY A 265 19.28 5.44 -2.65
CA GLY A 265 18.93 6.58 -3.50
C GLY A 265 18.11 7.63 -2.76
N HIS A 266 17.20 8.26 -3.46
CA HIS A 266 16.35 9.35 -2.99
C HIS A 266 14.87 9.04 -3.28
N ASN A 267 13.97 9.78 -2.65
CA ASN A 267 12.55 9.54 -2.81
C ASN A 267 12.06 9.84 -4.23
N ASP A 268 11.51 8.82 -4.90
CA ASP A 268 10.64 9.00 -6.07
C ASP A 268 9.19 9.14 -5.58
N TYR A 269 8.71 10.37 -5.43
CA TYR A 269 7.39 10.67 -4.88
C TYR A 269 6.25 10.02 -5.68
N ARG A 270 6.39 9.86 -7.00
CA ARG A 270 5.39 9.19 -7.83
C ARG A 270 5.30 7.70 -7.54
N SER A 271 6.42 7.07 -7.15
CA SER A 271 6.45 5.66 -6.76
C SER A 271 6.06 5.43 -5.31
N SER A 272 6.37 6.35 -4.40
CA SER A 272 5.95 6.25 -3.00
C SER A 272 4.50 6.66 -2.80
N GLY A 273 4.01 7.67 -3.52
CA GLY A 273 2.61 8.10 -3.47
C GLY A 273 1.63 6.97 -3.73
N VAL A 274 1.86 6.18 -4.77
CA VAL A 274 0.99 5.03 -5.07
C VAL A 274 0.99 3.95 -3.99
N VAL A 275 2.04 3.84 -3.16
CA VAL A 275 2.06 2.91 -2.02
C VAL A 275 1.29 3.49 -0.84
N HIS A 276 1.36 4.79 -0.61
CA HIS A 276 0.48 5.46 0.36
C HIS A 276 -0.99 5.25 -0.01
N ASP A 277 -1.34 5.44 -1.29
CA ASP A 277 -2.70 5.23 -1.81
C ASP A 277 -3.13 3.77 -1.71
N LEU A 278 -2.23 2.80 -1.96
CA LEU A 278 -2.48 1.38 -1.74
C LEU A 278 -2.80 1.09 -0.27
N THR A 279 -2.00 1.61 0.66
CA THR A 279 -2.20 1.40 2.10
C THR A 279 -3.53 2.00 2.56
N ARG A 280 -3.85 3.21 2.10
CA ARG A 280 -5.15 3.83 2.35
C ARG A 280 -6.29 2.98 1.76
N GLY A 281 -6.08 2.42 0.58
CA GLY A 281 -7.02 1.55 -0.14
C GLY A 281 -7.32 0.23 0.58
N PHE A 282 -6.40 -0.33 1.36
CA PHE A 282 -6.64 -1.58 2.12
C PHE A 282 -7.88 -1.49 3.00
N LYS A 283 -8.14 -0.33 3.59
CA LYS A 283 -9.28 -0.09 4.50
C LYS A 283 -10.22 1.04 4.04
N ARG A 284 -9.85 1.77 2.97
CA ARG A 284 -10.51 3.00 2.50
C ARG A 284 -10.64 4.03 3.63
N LYS A 285 -9.55 4.18 4.37
CA LYS A 285 -9.41 5.13 5.50
C LYS A 285 -8.01 5.72 5.50
N ASN A 286 -7.87 6.87 6.12
CA ASN A 286 -6.57 7.39 6.48
C ASN A 286 -5.73 6.33 7.20
N PHE A 287 -4.42 6.40 7.04
CA PHE A 287 -3.45 5.43 7.53
C PHE A 287 -2.43 6.07 8.48
N TRP A 288 -1.59 5.25 9.11
CA TRP A 288 -0.39 5.73 9.80
C TRP A 288 0.86 5.22 9.09
N LEU A 289 1.86 6.09 8.98
CA LEU A 289 3.22 5.70 8.67
C LEU A 289 3.87 5.30 9.99
N MET A 290 3.89 3.98 10.27
CA MET A 290 4.31 3.48 11.58
C MET A 290 5.83 3.47 11.72
N GLU A 291 6.54 3.36 10.59
CA GLU A 291 7.99 3.50 10.54
C GLU A 291 8.43 4.27 9.30
N THR A 292 9.42 5.15 9.50
CA THR A 292 10.16 5.76 8.41
C THR A 292 11.57 6.14 8.87
N GLN A 293 12.49 6.30 7.92
CA GLN A 293 13.87 6.66 8.22
C GLN A 293 14.02 8.16 8.50
N PRO A 294 14.77 8.56 9.54
CA PRO A 294 15.15 9.96 9.70
C PRO A 294 16.36 10.35 8.84
N GLY A 295 17.15 9.38 8.38
CA GLY A 295 18.37 9.57 7.63
C GLY A 295 18.71 8.39 6.73
N CYS A 296 19.71 7.57 7.06
CA CYS A 296 20.05 6.35 6.34
C CYS A 296 19.45 5.10 6.98
N VAL A 297 19.30 4.03 6.21
CA VAL A 297 19.06 2.67 6.71
C VAL A 297 20.39 1.90 6.83
N ASN A 298 20.37 0.63 7.27
CA ASN A 298 21.59 -0.20 7.33
C ASN A 298 21.48 -1.53 6.58
N TRP A 299 20.36 -1.78 5.90
CA TRP A 299 20.03 -3.08 5.27
C TRP A 299 19.93 -3.00 3.73
N SER A 300 20.14 -1.84 3.14
CA SER A 300 20.12 -1.64 1.70
C SER A 300 21.50 -1.93 1.07
N PRO A 301 21.56 -2.18 -0.26
CA PRO A 301 22.83 -2.33 -0.96
C PRO A 301 23.73 -1.10 -0.89
N ASN A 302 23.15 0.10 -0.83
CA ASN A 302 23.82 1.37 -0.57
C ASN A 302 22.98 2.18 0.42
N ASN A 303 23.52 2.38 1.62
CA ASN A 303 22.82 3.07 2.71
C ASN A 303 23.19 4.57 2.70
N ASN A 304 22.87 5.26 1.61
CA ASN A 304 23.11 6.69 1.51
C ASN A 304 22.18 7.50 2.44
N MET A 305 22.63 8.72 2.69
CA MET A 305 21.86 9.68 3.47
C MET A 305 20.77 10.33 2.61
N LEU A 306 19.63 10.66 3.23
CA LEU A 306 18.69 11.60 2.65
C LEU A 306 19.32 13.00 2.58
N ASN A 307 18.92 13.80 1.58
CA ASN A 307 19.27 15.21 1.54
C ASN A 307 18.54 15.98 2.65
N ARG A 308 19.13 17.07 3.15
CA ARG A 308 18.44 17.95 4.10
C ARG A 308 17.15 18.53 3.48
N GLY A 309 16.03 18.41 4.15
CA GLY A 309 14.71 18.77 3.67
C GLY A 309 13.94 17.60 3.02
N GLU A 310 14.63 16.54 2.62
CA GLU A 310 13.97 15.38 1.99
C GLU A 310 13.09 14.61 2.98
N ALA A 311 13.53 14.44 4.24
CA ALA A 311 12.70 13.83 5.28
C ALA A 311 11.44 14.66 5.58
N ARG A 312 11.54 16.00 5.52
CA ARG A 312 10.38 16.88 5.63
C ARG A 312 9.40 16.70 4.45
N CYS A 313 9.90 16.63 3.22
CA CYS A 313 9.07 16.30 2.07
C CYS A 313 8.39 14.93 2.21
N MET A 314 9.12 13.91 2.66
CA MET A 314 8.56 12.57 2.90
C MET A 314 7.42 12.61 3.93
N ALA A 315 7.61 13.32 5.03
CA ALA A 315 6.58 13.46 6.06
C ALA A 315 5.30 14.10 5.51
N TRP A 316 5.43 15.23 4.83
CA TRP A 316 4.30 15.94 4.24
C TRP A 316 3.68 15.22 3.06
N HIS A 317 4.46 14.46 2.29
CA HIS A 317 3.95 13.59 1.23
C HIS A 317 3.04 12.49 1.81
N ALA A 318 3.45 11.82 2.88
CA ALA A 318 2.57 10.87 3.55
C ALA A 318 1.28 11.53 4.06
N VAL A 319 1.37 12.73 4.65
CA VAL A 319 0.18 13.51 5.09
C VAL A 319 -0.71 13.87 3.89
N ALA A 320 -0.14 14.32 2.78
CA ALA A 320 -0.87 14.64 1.56
C ALA A 320 -1.70 13.45 1.05
N HIS A 321 -1.17 12.23 1.13
CA HIS A 321 -1.82 10.98 0.74
C HIS A 321 -2.71 10.35 1.85
N GLY A 322 -2.90 11.01 2.99
CA GLY A 322 -3.85 10.58 4.02
C GLY A 322 -3.24 9.97 5.28
N ALA A 323 -1.95 10.19 5.56
CA ALA A 323 -1.41 9.81 6.86
C ALA A 323 -1.94 10.73 7.97
N ASP A 324 -2.37 10.15 9.10
CA ASP A 324 -2.76 10.85 10.32
C ASP A 324 -1.76 10.64 11.45
N GLY A 325 -0.73 9.81 11.24
CA GLY A 325 0.37 9.57 12.15
C GLY A 325 1.66 9.23 11.40
N LEU A 326 2.77 9.67 11.94
CA LEU A 326 4.12 9.42 11.42
C LEU A 326 5.07 9.16 12.57
N LEU A 327 5.74 7.99 12.53
CA LEU A 327 6.74 7.58 13.52
C LEU A 327 8.06 7.24 12.83
N TYR A 328 9.16 7.67 13.45
CA TYR A 328 10.50 7.29 13.01
C TYR A 328 10.95 5.94 13.58
N TRP A 329 11.59 5.13 12.77
CA TRP A 329 12.45 4.05 13.16
C TRP A 329 13.90 4.57 13.13
N GLN A 330 14.59 4.77 14.26
CA GLN A 330 14.05 4.73 15.61
C GLN A 330 14.56 5.93 16.42
N TRP A 331 14.08 6.09 17.63
CA TRP A 331 14.49 7.20 18.50
C TRP A 331 16.00 7.22 18.74
N ARG A 332 16.59 6.07 19.11
CA ARG A 332 18.01 6.00 19.50
C ARG A 332 18.71 4.84 18.82
N SER A 333 19.94 5.05 18.37
CA SER A 333 20.78 4.03 17.72
C SER A 333 20.94 2.78 18.59
N ALA A 334 20.81 1.61 17.99
CA ALA A 334 21.07 0.34 18.67
C ALA A 334 22.55 0.23 19.08
N PHE A 335 22.80 -0.19 20.32
CA PHE A 335 24.15 -0.42 20.84
C PHE A 335 24.78 -1.65 20.22
N GLY A 336 23.98 -2.65 19.96
CA GLY A 336 24.34 -3.93 19.36
C GLY A 336 23.18 -4.51 18.56
N GLY A 337 23.42 -5.63 17.89
CA GLY A 337 22.40 -6.31 17.09
C GLY A 337 22.45 -5.96 15.60
N GLN A 338 21.48 -6.46 14.87
CA GLN A 338 21.47 -6.43 13.40
C GLN A 338 21.32 -5.02 12.82
N GLU A 339 20.74 -4.09 13.56
CA GLU A 339 20.47 -2.72 13.12
C GLU A 339 21.43 -1.68 13.71
N GLN A 340 22.63 -2.10 14.08
CA GLN A 340 23.74 -1.17 14.29
C GLN A 340 23.94 -0.32 13.04
N LEU A 341 24.27 0.96 13.21
CA LEU A 341 24.48 1.92 12.13
C LEU A 341 23.20 2.29 11.32
N HIS A 342 22.02 1.84 11.72
CA HIS A 342 20.78 2.42 11.22
C HIS A 342 20.68 3.88 11.69
N GLY A 343 20.30 4.78 10.80
CA GLY A 343 20.11 6.20 11.13
C GLY A 343 19.01 6.36 12.18
N SER A 344 19.27 7.19 13.19
CA SER A 344 18.37 7.44 14.31
C SER A 344 18.43 8.90 14.73
N LEU A 345 17.46 9.34 15.52
CA LEU A 345 17.39 10.73 15.99
C LEU A 345 18.45 11.01 17.06
N ILE A 346 18.67 10.06 17.94
CA ILE A 346 19.66 10.15 19.04
C ILE A 346 20.73 9.07 18.83
N GLY A 347 21.99 9.44 19.02
CA GLY A 347 23.09 8.50 18.90
C GLY A 347 23.25 7.58 20.13
N VAL A 348 24.13 6.58 20.02
CA VAL A 348 24.47 5.67 21.12
C VAL A 348 25.02 6.41 22.35
N ASP A 349 25.66 7.54 22.16
CA ASP A 349 26.15 8.44 23.22
C ASP A 349 25.03 9.23 23.91
N GLY A 350 23.81 9.14 23.39
CA GLY A 350 22.64 9.84 23.88
C GLY A 350 22.56 11.31 23.47
N ALA A 351 23.35 11.74 22.50
CA ALA A 351 23.31 13.09 21.96
C ALA A 351 22.46 13.14 20.67
N PRO A 352 21.72 14.23 20.43
CA PRO A 352 21.02 14.48 19.18
C PRO A 352 21.94 14.34 17.97
N ARG A 353 21.43 13.69 16.92
CA ARG A 353 22.07 13.62 15.60
C ARG A 353 21.57 14.77 14.73
N PRO A 354 22.23 15.08 13.59
CA PRO A 354 21.76 16.12 12.66
C PRO A 354 20.31 15.99 12.26
N PHE A 355 19.80 14.77 12.12
CA PHE A 355 18.39 14.48 11.79
C PHE A 355 17.40 14.91 12.86
N TYR A 356 17.82 15.01 14.11
CA TYR A 356 16.97 15.45 15.21
C TYR A 356 16.51 16.90 15.01
N GLU A 357 17.37 17.79 14.45
CA GLU A 357 17.00 19.17 14.14
C GLU A 357 15.85 19.21 13.11
N GLU A 358 16.01 18.51 11.99
CA GLU A 358 14.97 18.43 10.95
C GLU A 358 13.68 17.76 11.46
N ALA A 359 13.79 16.67 12.25
CA ALA A 359 12.64 16.05 12.88
C ALA A 359 11.91 17.00 13.86
N SER A 360 12.65 17.86 14.56
CA SER A 360 12.06 18.87 15.45
C SER A 360 11.31 19.96 14.67
N GLU A 361 11.83 20.36 13.50
CA GLU A 361 11.14 21.27 12.59
C GLU A 361 9.82 20.63 12.09
N ILE A 362 9.87 19.37 11.64
CA ILE A 362 8.69 18.61 11.20
C ILE A 362 7.66 18.46 12.33
N GLY A 363 8.14 18.15 13.55
CA GLY A 363 7.27 18.01 14.72
C GLY A 363 6.56 19.31 15.06
N ALA A 364 7.28 20.44 15.05
CA ALA A 364 6.71 21.76 15.29
C ALA A 364 5.63 22.12 14.24
N GLU A 365 5.83 21.75 12.98
CA GLU A 365 4.85 21.96 11.92
C GLU A 365 3.61 21.08 12.09
N LEU A 366 3.79 19.76 12.19
CA LEU A 366 2.70 18.78 12.20
C LEU A 366 1.82 18.87 13.45
N THR A 367 2.38 19.30 14.59
CA THR A 367 1.65 19.42 15.86
C THR A 367 1.18 20.84 16.17
N ALA A 368 1.46 21.82 15.30
CA ALA A 368 0.95 23.18 15.45
C ALA A 368 -0.58 23.20 15.45
N GLY A 369 -1.17 23.93 16.41
CA GLY A 369 -2.63 23.98 16.58
C GLY A 369 -3.42 24.29 15.29
N PRO A 370 -3.06 25.33 14.50
CA PRO A 370 -3.73 25.61 13.22
C PRO A 370 -3.63 24.47 12.21
N VAL A 371 -2.49 23.80 12.12
CA VAL A 371 -2.26 22.66 11.21
C VAL A 371 -3.11 21.46 11.63
N VAL A 372 -3.09 21.12 12.92
CA VAL A 372 -3.92 20.03 13.48
C VAL A 372 -5.39 20.31 13.25
N ALA A 373 -5.85 21.54 13.47
CA ALA A 373 -7.25 21.91 13.25
C ALA A 373 -7.65 21.86 11.77
N ALA A 374 -6.74 22.24 10.86
CA ALA A 374 -7.00 22.19 9.41
C ALA A 374 -7.08 20.74 8.88
N LEU A 375 -6.18 19.87 9.33
CA LEU A 375 -6.10 18.45 8.90
C LEU A 375 -7.15 17.55 9.59
N ALA A 376 -7.75 18.00 10.70
CA ALA A 376 -8.70 17.17 11.46
C ALA A 376 -9.89 16.75 10.60
N GLU A 377 -10.22 15.45 10.63
CA GLU A 377 -11.35 14.85 9.91
C GLU A 377 -11.30 15.01 8.37
N THR A 378 -10.13 15.32 7.82
CA THR A 378 -9.94 15.40 6.37
C THR A 378 -9.36 14.10 5.80
N GLU A 379 -9.70 13.81 4.55
CA GLU A 379 -9.17 12.69 3.79
C GLU A 379 -8.94 13.09 2.33
N PRO A 380 -8.02 12.45 1.60
CA PRO A 380 -7.96 12.56 0.15
C PRO A 380 -9.25 12.05 -0.49
N ILE A 381 -9.76 12.74 -1.50
CA ILE A 381 -10.95 12.32 -2.27
C ILE A 381 -10.60 12.40 -3.74
N HIS A 382 -10.69 11.28 -4.44
CA HIS A 382 -10.25 11.16 -5.82
C HIS A 382 -11.38 10.70 -6.74
N GLU A 383 -11.31 11.11 -8.01
CA GLU A 383 -12.24 10.71 -9.07
C GLU A 383 -11.68 9.57 -9.95
N VAL A 384 -10.42 9.17 -9.73
CA VAL A 384 -9.74 8.10 -10.45
C VAL A 384 -9.41 6.98 -9.49
N ALA A 385 -9.65 5.72 -9.88
CA ALA A 385 -9.16 4.58 -9.14
C ALA A 385 -8.37 3.62 -10.05
N ILE A 386 -7.38 2.97 -9.45
CA ILE A 386 -6.59 1.91 -10.05
C ILE A 386 -6.86 0.63 -9.28
N LEU A 387 -7.26 -0.43 -9.98
CA LEU A 387 -7.56 -1.70 -9.34
C LEU A 387 -6.29 -2.50 -9.09
N HIS A 388 -6.24 -3.14 -7.94
CA HIS A 388 -5.16 -4.01 -7.51
C HIS A 388 -5.72 -5.36 -7.03
N SER A 389 -5.03 -6.45 -7.33
CA SER A 389 -5.38 -7.80 -6.91
C SER A 389 -4.12 -8.60 -6.61
N TYR A 390 -4.02 -9.13 -5.40
CA TYR A 390 -2.95 -10.07 -5.04
C TYR A 390 -3.04 -11.36 -5.85
N ASP A 391 -4.24 -11.87 -6.10
CA ASP A 391 -4.47 -13.07 -6.92
C ASP A 391 -3.90 -12.90 -8.33
N SER A 392 -4.15 -11.76 -8.96
CA SER A 392 -3.57 -11.43 -10.27
C SER A 392 -2.04 -11.33 -10.23
N ARG A 393 -1.48 -10.69 -9.19
CA ARG A 393 -0.02 -10.62 -9.00
C ARG A 393 0.58 -12.02 -8.84
N TRP A 394 0.01 -12.86 -7.98
CA TRP A 394 0.49 -14.24 -7.76
C TRP A 394 0.37 -15.08 -9.03
N SER A 395 -0.76 -14.97 -9.73
CA SER A 395 -0.99 -15.68 -11.00
C SER A 395 0.05 -15.32 -12.06
N ILE A 396 0.29 -14.02 -12.25
CA ILE A 396 1.29 -13.51 -13.20
C ILE A 396 2.70 -13.92 -12.78
N ASN A 397 3.06 -13.75 -11.51
CA ASN A 397 4.39 -14.09 -11.00
C ASN A 397 4.72 -15.57 -11.11
N ALA A 398 3.70 -16.44 -11.03
CA ALA A 398 3.86 -17.88 -11.27
C ALA A 398 4.12 -18.21 -12.75
N GLN A 399 3.59 -17.43 -13.69
CA GLN A 399 3.66 -17.66 -15.14
C GLN A 399 3.84 -16.32 -15.89
N ARG A 400 5.01 -15.69 -15.76
CA ARG A 400 5.28 -14.35 -16.34
C ARG A 400 5.32 -14.34 -17.86
N HIS A 401 5.76 -15.41 -18.51
CA HIS A 401 6.10 -15.53 -19.94
C HIS A 401 7.30 -14.67 -20.35
N ASN A 402 7.36 -13.41 -19.91
CA ASN A 402 8.52 -12.55 -20.05
C ASN A 402 9.00 -12.16 -18.65
N GLN A 403 10.26 -12.39 -18.30
CA GLN A 403 10.80 -12.13 -16.98
C GLN A 403 10.79 -10.63 -16.61
N ALA A 404 10.78 -9.75 -17.62
CA ALA A 404 10.65 -8.30 -17.43
C ALA A 404 9.20 -7.85 -17.11
N PHE A 405 8.20 -8.73 -17.25
CA PHE A 405 6.83 -8.39 -16.91
C PHE A 405 6.65 -8.37 -15.38
N ASP A 406 6.50 -7.19 -14.82
CA ASP A 406 6.24 -6.98 -13.40
C ASP A 406 4.87 -6.30 -13.22
N PRO A 407 3.87 -6.98 -12.60
CA PRO A 407 2.54 -6.41 -12.41
C PRO A 407 2.52 -5.15 -11.55
N VAL A 408 3.48 -4.99 -10.61
CA VAL A 408 3.60 -3.76 -9.82
C VAL A 408 4.15 -2.61 -10.68
N ALA A 409 5.14 -2.88 -11.53
CA ALA A 409 5.64 -1.89 -12.48
C ALA A 409 4.54 -1.43 -13.46
N VAL A 410 3.70 -2.36 -13.94
CA VAL A 410 2.54 -2.01 -14.78
C VAL A 410 1.55 -1.10 -14.04
N LEU A 411 1.22 -1.41 -12.78
CA LEU A 411 0.35 -0.54 -11.99
C LEU A 411 0.95 0.86 -11.83
N LYS A 412 2.24 0.95 -11.49
CA LYS A 412 2.96 2.23 -11.36
C LYS A 412 2.99 3.01 -12.67
N GLN A 413 3.13 2.33 -13.82
CA GLN A 413 3.11 2.96 -15.14
C GLN A 413 1.79 3.71 -15.37
N TYR A 414 0.67 3.19 -14.90
CA TYR A 414 -0.64 3.85 -15.02
C TYR A 414 -0.89 4.91 -13.95
N SER A 415 -0.25 4.87 -12.78
CA SER A 415 -0.44 5.87 -11.72
C SER A 415 0.43 7.13 -11.92
N ARG A 416 1.69 6.97 -12.39
CA ARG A 416 2.66 8.07 -12.52
C ARG A 416 2.17 9.27 -13.33
N PRO A 417 1.50 9.11 -14.49
CA PRO A 417 1.02 10.25 -15.28
C PRO A 417 -0.04 11.09 -14.56
N PHE A 418 -0.87 10.50 -13.70
CA PHE A 418 -1.84 11.24 -12.89
C PHE A 418 -1.15 12.09 -11.83
N ALA A 419 -0.18 11.51 -11.11
CA ALA A 419 0.62 12.26 -10.13
C ALA A 419 1.32 13.47 -10.78
N SER A 420 1.86 13.32 -12.00
CA SER A 420 2.46 14.42 -12.76
C SER A 420 1.45 15.52 -13.17
N ARG A 421 0.15 15.27 -13.02
CA ARG A 421 -0.94 16.19 -13.37
C ARG A 421 -1.70 16.73 -12.18
N ASN A 422 -1.18 16.54 -10.98
CA ASN A 422 -1.85 16.87 -9.72
C ASN A 422 -3.26 16.23 -9.66
N ILE A 423 -3.37 14.98 -10.08
CA ILE A 423 -4.58 14.17 -9.97
C ILE A 423 -4.28 13.01 -9.04
N GLY A 424 -4.92 13.01 -7.90
CA GLY A 424 -4.83 11.91 -6.96
C GLY A 424 -5.56 10.66 -7.46
N VAL A 425 -5.07 9.48 -7.04
CA VAL A 425 -5.67 8.21 -7.39
C VAL A 425 -5.92 7.36 -6.13
N ASP A 426 -6.99 6.57 -6.13
CA ASP A 426 -7.18 5.51 -5.15
C ASP A 426 -6.69 4.18 -5.71
N VAL A 427 -5.97 3.39 -4.91
CA VAL A 427 -5.63 2.03 -5.27
C VAL A 427 -6.55 1.08 -4.50
N LEU A 428 -7.42 0.38 -5.21
CA LEU A 428 -8.53 -0.36 -4.61
C LEU A 428 -8.45 -1.86 -4.93
N HIS A 429 -8.99 -2.68 -4.03
CA HIS A 429 -9.25 -4.07 -4.35
C HIS A 429 -10.17 -4.20 -5.58
N SER A 430 -9.95 -5.22 -6.40
CA SER A 430 -10.74 -5.47 -7.63
C SER A 430 -12.25 -5.65 -7.38
N GLU A 431 -12.64 -5.96 -6.15
CA GLU A 431 -14.04 -6.10 -5.71
C GLU A 431 -14.55 -4.92 -4.86
N ALA A 432 -13.82 -3.81 -4.80
CA ALA A 432 -14.26 -2.62 -4.07
C ALA A 432 -15.54 -2.02 -4.66
N ASP A 433 -16.22 -1.21 -3.86
CA ASP A 433 -17.28 -0.33 -4.36
C ASP A 433 -16.67 0.77 -5.25
N LEU A 434 -17.17 0.89 -6.47
CA LEU A 434 -16.65 1.77 -7.52
C LEU A 434 -17.49 3.05 -7.69
N GLN A 435 -18.49 3.25 -6.85
CA GLN A 435 -19.35 4.44 -6.95
C GLN A 435 -18.55 5.73 -6.69
N GLY A 436 -18.80 6.74 -7.51
CA GLY A 436 -18.18 8.06 -7.40
C GLY A 436 -16.93 8.25 -8.26
N TYR A 437 -16.31 7.19 -8.77
CA TYR A 437 -15.19 7.31 -9.70
C TYR A 437 -15.64 7.56 -11.12
N ARG A 438 -14.98 8.50 -11.81
CA ARG A 438 -15.21 8.79 -13.24
C ARG A 438 -14.39 7.88 -14.14
N LEU A 439 -13.21 7.48 -13.68
CA LEU A 439 -12.26 6.66 -14.40
C LEU A 439 -11.75 5.53 -13.51
N ILE A 440 -11.88 4.29 -13.99
CA ILE A 440 -11.28 3.10 -13.37
C ILE A 440 -10.27 2.52 -14.34
N ILE A 441 -9.07 2.23 -13.84
CA ILE A 441 -8.02 1.52 -14.58
C ILE A 441 -7.76 0.18 -13.90
N ALA A 442 -7.74 -0.90 -14.66
CA ALA A 442 -7.45 -2.25 -14.20
C ALA A 442 -6.11 -2.74 -14.81
N PRO A 443 -4.96 -2.39 -14.22
CA PRO A 443 -3.66 -2.78 -14.76
C PRO A 443 -3.42 -4.28 -14.53
N ALA A 444 -3.22 -5.02 -15.61
CA ALA A 444 -2.88 -6.45 -15.56
C ALA A 444 -3.75 -7.26 -14.57
N LEU A 445 -5.06 -7.00 -14.54
CA LEU A 445 -6.04 -7.72 -13.71
C LEU A 445 -6.30 -9.10 -14.33
N ALA A 446 -5.29 -9.99 -14.28
CA ALA A 446 -5.26 -11.25 -15.00
C ALA A 446 -6.30 -12.24 -14.48
N LEU A 447 -6.47 -12.30 -13.17
CA LEU A 447 -7.47 -13.12 -12.50
C LEU A 447 -8.65 -12.24 -12.13
N ILE A 448 -9.85 -12.68 -12.50
CA ILE A 448 -11.08 -11.93 -12.25
C ILE A 448 -12.16 -12.86 -11.66
N THR A 449 -12.71 -12.45 -10.53
CA THR A 449 -13.76 -13.19 -9.82
C THR A 449 -15.14 -12.84 -10.37
N PRO A 450 -16.18 -13.70 -10.13
CA PRO A 450 -17.55 -13.37 -10.47
C PRO A 450 -18.02 -12.03 -9.84
N ALA A 451 -17.63 -11.74 -8.61
CA ALA A 451 -17.97 -10.49 -7.93
C ALA A 451 -17.33 -9.27 -8.61
N ALA A 452 -16.06 -9.36 -9.01
CA ALA A 452 -15.38 -8.29 -9.76
C ALA A 452 -16.04 -8.07 -11.13
N ILE A 453 -16.41 -9.15 -11.84
CA ILE A 453 -17.12 -9.07 -13.13
C ILE A 453 -18.44 -8.31 -12.98
N GLU A 454 -19.23 -8.65 -11.96
CA GLU A 454 -20.51 -7.99 -11.68
C GLU A 454 -20.32 -6.49 -11.40
N ARG A 455 -19.36 -6.13 -10.53
CA ARG A 455 -19.07 -4.74 -10.18
C ARG A 455 -18.58 -3.92 -11.36
N LEU A 456 -17.64 -4.43 -12.14
CA LEU A 456 -17.11 -3.76 -13.33
C LEU A 456 -18.18 -3.57 -14.40
N THR A 457 -19.00 -4.61 -14.62
CA THR A 457 -20.14 -4.55 -15.54
C THR A 457 -21.13 -3.47 -15.12
N HIS A 458 -21.53 -3.46 -13.84
CA HIS A 458 -22.43 -2.46 -13.28
C HIS A 458 -21.87 -1.04 -13.38
N TYR A 459 -20.56 -0.86 -13.06
CA TYR A 459 -19.89 0.41 -13.16
C TYR A 459 -19.98 1.01 -14.58
N VAL A 460 -19.69 0.21 -15.61
CA VAL A 460 -19.78 0.67 -17.01
C VAL A 460 -21.23 0.96 -17.39
N GLN A 461 -22.17 0.09 -17.01
CA GLN A 461 -23.59 0.28 -17.26
C GLN A 461 -24.17 1.53 -16.55
N SER A 462 -23.53 1.99 -15.48
CA SER A 462 -23.90 3.21 -14.74
C SER A 462 -23.25 4.48 -15.31
N GLY A 463 -22.45 4.40 -16.36
CA GLY A 463 -21.85 5.55 -17.03
C GLY A 463 -20.35 5.71 -16.82
N GLY A 464 -19.71 4.81 -16.10
CA GLY A 464 -18.27 4.86 -15.81
C GLY A 464 -17.38 4.45 -17.00
N THR A 465 -16.19 5.01 -17.07
CA THR A 465 -15.16 4.63 -18.04
C THR A 465 -14.19 3.66 -17.41
N LEU A 466 -14.09 2.44 -17.96
CA LEU A 466 -13.21 1.37 -17.51
C LEU A 466 -12.09 1.15 -18.52
N VAL A 467 -10.84 1.21 -18.08
CA VAL A 467 -9.67 0.83 -18.88
C VAL A 467 -9.18 -0.53 -18.44
N LEU A 468 -9.28 -1.53 -19.32
CA LEU A 468 -8.65 -2.84 -19.16
C LEU A 468 -7.30 -2.81 -19.88
N THR A 469 -6.27 -3.26 -19.23
CA THR A 469 -4.93 -3.29 -19.86
C THR A 469 -4.52 -4.71 -20.24
N VAL A 470 -3.30 -4.88 -20.68
CA VAL A 470 -2.75 -6.21 -21.04
C VAL A 470 -3.02 -7.26 -19.93
N ARG A 471 -3.29 -8.48 -20.37
CA ARG A 471 -3.56 -9.66 -19.53
C ARG A 471 -4.83 -9.60 -18.68
N CYS A 472 -5.68 -8.60 -18.84
CA CYS A 472 -6.92 -8.51 -18.06
C CYS A 472 -7.92 -9.61 -18.43
N GLY A 473 -8.50 -10.27 -17.40
CA GLY A 473 -9.58 -11.25 -17.57
C GLY A 473 -9.15 -12.53 -18.28
N GLN A 474 -7.92 -12.97 -18.11
CA GLN A 474 -7.44 -14.23 -18.67
C GLN A 474 -7.96 -15.46 -17.93
N LYS A 475 -8.09 -15.34 -16.59
CA LYS A 475 -8.27 -16.45 -15.67
C LYS A 475 -9.41 -16.21 -14.69
N ASP A 476 -10.02 -17.29 -14.26
CA ASP A 476 -11.04 -17.33 -13.21
C ASP A 476 -10.43 -17.33 -11.80
N GLU A 477 -11.27 -17.37 -10.78
CA GLU A 477 -10.91 -17.38 -9.36
C GLU A 477 -10.13 -18.63 -8.90
N TYR A 478 -10.00 -19.63 -9.75
CA TYR A 478 -9.21 -20.84 -9.50
C TYR A 478 -7.84 -20.83 -10.22
N ASN A 479 -7.51 -19.71 -10.89
CA ASN A 479 -6.32 -19.54 -11.71
C ASN A 479 -6.33 -20.45 -12.97
N ALA A 480 -7.51 -20.85 -13.44
CA ALA A 480 -7.72 -21.54 -14.71
C ALA A 480 -8.08 -20.53 -15.82
N LEU A 481 -7.64 -20.80 -17.04
CA LEU A 481 -8.02 -19.97 -18.19
C LEU A 481 -9.54 -20.06 -18.43
N PHE A 482 -10.17 -18.95 -18.74
CA PHE A 482 -11.52 -18.97 -19.28
C PHE A 482 -11.52 -19.74 -20.61
N PRO A 483 -12.60 -20.55 -20.90
CA PRO A 483 -12.76 -21.22 -22.18
C PRO A 483 -13.23 -20.25 -23.29
N ALA A 484 -12.73 -19.02 -23.28
CA ALA A 484 -13.08 -17.93 -24.17
C ALA A 484 -11.92 -16.95 -24.29
N LEU A 485 -11.90 -16.16 -25.37
CA LEU A 485 -10.92 -15.10 -25.55
C LEU A 485 -11.14 -13.97 -24.55
N GLN A 486 -10.08 -13.22 -24.27
CA GLN A 486 -10.08 -12.12 -23.29
C GLN A 486 -10.85 -10.88 -23.79
N PRO A 487 -11.52 -10.18 -22.90
CA PRO A 487 -11.77 -10.56 -21.53
C PRO A 487 -12.65 -11.81 -21.46
N GLY A 488 -12.23 -12.83 -20.73
CA GLY A 488 -12.87 -14.15 -20.71
C GLY A 488 -14.32 -14.16 -20.23
N ALA A 489 -14.69 -13.16 -19.41
CA ALA A 489 -16.06 -12.95 -18.95
C ALA A 489 -16.92 -12.39 -20.10
N ALA A 490 -17.95 -13.11 -20.51
CA ALA A 490 -18.84 -12.72 -21.61
C ALA A 490 -19.43 -11.31 -21.40
N ALA A 491 -19.88 -11.00 -20.19
CA ALA A 491 -20.47 -9.68 -19.86
C ALA A 491 -19.51 -8.51 -20.13
N LEU A 492 -18.24 -8.66 -19.78
CA LEU A 492 -17.23 -7.63 -20.04
C LEU A 492 -16.85 -7.59 -21.53
N ARG A 493 -16.74 -8.75 -22.20
CA ARG A 493 -16.42 -8.82 -23.62
C ARG A 493 -17.51 -8.21 -24.49
N ASP A 494 -18.78 -8.47 -24.15
CA ASP A 494 -19.92 -7.93 -24.87
C ASP A 494 -19.98 -6.39 -24.72
N LEU A 495 -19.71 -5.88 -23.52
CA LEU A 495 -19.61 -4.42 -23.29
C LEU A 495 -18.38 -3.79 -23.94
N ALA A 496 -17.26 -4.51 -23.97
CA ALA A 496 -16.05 -4.02 -24.63
C ALA A 496 -16.21 -3.97 -26.15
N GLY A 497 -16.99 -4.89 -26.74
CA GLY A 497 -17.08 -5.06 -28.19
C GLY A 497 -15.73 -5.31 -28.86
N VAL A 498 -14.76 -5.81 -28.08
CA VAL A 498 -13.37 -6.07 -28.48
C VAL A 498 -12.90 -7.31 -27.74
N GLU A 499 -12.08 -8.13 -28.37
CA GLU A 499 -11.42 -9.26 -27.73
C GLU A 499 -9.95 -9.34 -28.07
N VAL A 500 -9.17 -10.02 -27.22
CA VAL A 500 -7.77 -10.35 -27.47
C VAL A 500 -7.73 -11.69 -28.21
N GLU A 501 -7.29 -11.66 -29.47
CA GLU A 501 -7.20 -12.85 -30.30
C GLU A 501 -5.95 -13.67 -29.99
N GLU A 502 -4.82 -13.00 -29.70
CA GLU A 502 -3.54 -13.64 -29.37
C GLU A 502 -2.65 -12.67 -28.58
N TYR A 503 -1.67 -13.20 -27.86
CA TYR A 503 -0.72 -12.44 -27.07
C TYR A 503 0.73 -12.84 -27.36
N TYR A 504 1.65 -11.91 -27.19
CA TYR A 504 3.07 -12.08 -27.48
C TYR A 504 3.94 -11.52 -26.37
N ALA A 505 4.84 -12.34 -25.84
CA ALA A 505 5.99 -11.83 -25.09
C ALA A 505 6.99 -11.27 -26.09
N LEU A 506 7.39 -10.02 -25.91
CA LEU A 506 8.24 -9.30 -26.88
C LEU A 506 9.71 -9.35 -26.48
N ASP A 507 10.59 -9.68 -27.42
CA ASP A 507 12.04 -9.60 -27.25
C ASP A 507 12.55 -8.16 -27.45
N ASN A 508 11.88 -7.40 -28.33
CA ASN A 508 12.21 -6.02 -28.65
C ASN A 508 10.93 -5.18 -28.65
N ALA A 509 11.08 -3.87 -28.46
CA ALA A 509 9.98 -2.95 -28.62
C ALA A 509 9.45 -2.96 -30.06
N VAL A 510 8.13 -2.91 -30.22
CA VAL A 510 7.42 -2.85 -31.49
C VAL A 510 6.84 -1.45 -31.69
N PRO A 511 6.85 -0.90 -32.93
CA PRO A 511 6.23 0.39 -33.20
C PRO A 511 4.73 0.36 -32.93
N VAL A 512 4.21 1.46 -32.36
CA VAL A 512 2.77 1.69 -32.18
C VAL A 512 2.42 3.09 -32.68
N SER A 513 1.42 3.20 -33.55
CA SER A 513 0.83 4.47 -33.94
C SER A 513 -0.43 4.71 -33.12
N CYS A 514 -0.47 5.78 -32.35
CA CYS A 514 -1.56 6.14 -31.46
C CYS A 514 -2.39 7.28 -32.07
N GLU A 515 -3.72 7.19 -32.02
CA GLU A 515 -4.65 8.12 -32.67
C GLU A 515 -5.81 8.57 -31.76
N TRP A 516 -5.69 8.39 -30.45
CA TRP A 516 -6.79 8.64 -29.50
C TRP A 516 -7.23 10.10 -29.37
N ASP A 517 -6.39 11.06 -29.71
CA ASP A 517 -6.71 12.51 -29.69
C ASP A 517 -6.94 13.10 -31.08
N GLY A 518 -7.04 12.27 -32.13
CA GLY A 518 -7.13 12.68 -33.53
C GLY A 518 -5.82 13.20 -34.11
N LYS A 519 -4.71 13.11 -33.40
CA LYS A 519 -3.38 13.45 -33.88
C LYS A 519 -2.50 12.17 -33.83
N PRO A 520 -1.89 11.79 -34.97
CA PRO A 520 -0.98 10.66 -34.99
C PRO A 520 0.19 10.90 -34.06
N HIS A 521 0.43 9.97 -33.15
CA HIS A 521 1.58 9.93 -32.24
C HIS A 521 2.31 8.61 -32.46
N ALA A 522 3.59 8.68 -32.77
CA ALA A 522 4.43 7.49 -32.90
C ALA A 522 5.01 7.12 -31.53
N GLY A 523 4.80 5.90 -31.10
CA GLY A 523 5.31 5.35 -29.87
C GLY A 523 5.77 3.91 -30.06
N THR A 524 5.99 3.22 -28.93
CA THR A 524 6.37 1.81 -28.90
C THR A 524 5.62 1.04 -27.83
N GLY A 525 5.43 -0.27 -28.09
CA GLY A 525 5.03 -1.25 -27.08
C GLY A 525 6.18 -2.20 -26.77
N ALA A 526 6.42 -2.53 -25.50
CA ALA A 526 7.51 -3.40 -25.10
C ALA A 526 7.06 -4.47 -24.10
N VAL A 527 7.87 -5.53 -23.94
CA VAL A 527 7.65 -6.64 -22.99
C VAL A 527 6.46 -7.54 -23.31
N TRP A 528 5.28 -6.94 -23.59
CA TRP A 528 4.02 -7.67 -23.84
C TRP A 528 3.16 -6.91 -24.83
N ALA A 529 2.57 -7.66 -25.77
CA ALA A 529 1.62 -7.15 -26.75
C ALA A 529 0.46 -8.14 -26.94
N GLU A 530 -0.72 -7.63 -27.20
CA GLU A 530 -1.95 -8.36 -27.48
C GLU A 530 -2.55 -7.90 -28.80
N ARG A 531 -2.87 -8.84 -29.66
CA ARG A 531 -3.54 -8.59 -30.92
C ARG A 531 -5.05 -8.49 -30.67
N LEU A 532 -5.60 -7.30 -30.88
CA LEU A 532 -7.01 -7.02 -30.62
C LEU A 532 -7.84 -7.24 -31.88
N ARG A 533 -9.07 -7.75 -31.69
CA ARG A 533 -10.09 -7.88 -32.72
C ARG A 533 -11.35 -7.13 -32.29
N LEU A 534 -11.85 -6.25 -33.19
CA LEU A 534 -13.10 -5.54 -32.97
C LEU A 534 -14.27 -6.48 -33.29
N LEU A 535 -15.20 -6.62 -32.35
CA LEU A 535 -16.41 -7.45 -32.47
C LEU A 535 -17.64 -6.63 -32.80
N SER A 536 -17.68 -5.37 -32.38
CA SER A 536 -18.78 -4.44 -32.64
C SER A 536 -18.41 -3.46 -33.75
N PRO A 537 -19.33 -3.14 -34.68
CA PRO A 537 -19.10 -2.08 -35.64
C PRO A 537 -18.99 -0.68 -35.04
N GLU A 538 -19.40 -0.49 -33.77
CA GLU A 538 -19.29 0.74 -33.02
C GLU A 538 -17.97 0.81 -32.20
N ALA A 539 -17.19 -0.28 -32.15
CA ALA A 539 -15.87 -0.27 -31.54
C ALA A 539 -14.87 0.40 -32.49
N GLU A 540 -13.96 1.19 -31.93
CA GLU A 540 -12.97 1.94 -32.69
C GLU A 540 -11.53 1.57 -32.26
N ALA A 541 -10.64 1.39 -33.22
CA ALA A 541 -9.22 1.25 -32.92
C ALA A 541 -8.65 2.62 -32.55
N LEU A 542 -7.90 2.68 -31.46
CA LEU A 542 -7.26 3.88 -30.92
C LEU A 542 -5.75 3.89 -31.18
N ALA A 543 -5.16 2.74 -31.43
CA ALA A 543 -3.77 2.60 -31.77
C ALA A 543 -3.57 1.33 -32.60
N HIS A 544 -2.54 1.29 -33.45
CA HIS A 544 -2.18 0.18 -34.30
C HIS A 544 -0.71 -0.19 -34.15
N TYR A 545 -0.40 -1.46 -34.24
CA TYR A 545 1.00 -1.90 -34.37
C TYR A 545 1.54 -1.57 -35.76
N GLY A 546 2.78 -1.07 -35.80
CA GLY A 546 3.55 -0.94 -37.03
C GLY A 546 4.25 -2.22 -37.43
N ASP A 547 5.04 -2.16 -38.50
CA ASP A 547 5.80 -3.29 -39.00
C ASP A 547 6.79 -3.81 -37.93
N SER A 548 6.68 -5.10 -37.61
CA SER A 548 7.48 -5.71 -36.54
C SER A 548 7.79 -7.18 -36.85
N ASN A 549 6.90 -8.08 -36.46
CA ASN A 549 7.11 -9.55 -36.54
C ASN A 549 6.16 -10.26 -37.51
N GLY A 550 5.33 -9.50 -38.23
CA GLY A 550 4.33 -10.01 -39.18
C GLY A 550 3.04 -10.53 -38.53
N TRP A 551 3.00 -10.72 -37.21
CA TRP A 551 1.84 -11.22 -36.49
C TRP A 551 0.99 -10.12 -35.86
N LEU A 552 1.64 -9.01 -35.50
CA LEU A 552 1.00 -7.82 -34.93
C LEU A 552 0.73 -6.73 -35.99
N ASP A 553 1.46 -6.75 -37.10
CA ASP A 553 1.51 -5.66 -38.08
C ASP A 553 0.13 -5.22 -38.58
N GLY A 554 -0.20 -3.95 -38.35
CA GLY A 554 -1.47 -3.34 -38.75
C GLY A 554 -2.68 -3.70 -37.84
N TYR A 555 -2.51 -4.58 -36.86
CA TYR A 555 -3.60 -4.89 -35.92
C TYR A 555 -3.76 -3.81 -34.85
N PRO A 556 -4.97 -3.65 -34.29
CA PRO A 556 -5.18 -2.72 -33.19
C PRO A 556 -4.35 -3.10 -31.97
N ALA A 557 -3.62 -2.11 -31.42
CA ALA A 557 -2.87 -2.16 -30.16
C ALA A 557 -3.67 -1.58 -28.98
N ALA A 558 -4.66 -0.74 -29.28
CA ALA A 558 -5.63 -0.23 -28.34
C ALA A 558 -6.97 0.00 -29.01
N ALA A 559 -8.05 -0.20 -28.30
CA ALA A 559 -9.40 -0.02 -28.85
C ALA A 559 -10.37 0.47 -27.78
N ALA A 560 -11.36 1.26 -28.21
CA ALA A 560 -12.47 1.67 -27.37
C ALA A 560 -13.75 0.96 -27.84
N GLY A 561 -14.44 0.36 -26.89
CA GLY A 561 -15.72 -0.28 -27.11
C GLY A 561 -16.86 0.70 -27.36
N PRO A 562 -18.04 0.21 -27.75
CA PRO A 562 -19.23 1.04 -27.91
C PRO A 562 -19.59 1.74 -26.61
N ARG A 563 -20.22 2.93 -26.72
CA ARG A 563 -20.75 3.59 -25.55
C ARG A 563 -22.09 2.95 -25.15
N HIS A 564 -22.19 2.58 -23.88
CA HIS A 564 -23.46 2.18 -23.29
C HIS A 564 -24.46 3.36 -23.29
N ALA A 565 -25.76 3.08 -23.20
CA ALA A 565 -26.80 4.13 -23.19
C ALA A 565 -26.63 5.17 -22.06
N SER A 566 -25.99 4.80 -20.95
CA SER A 566 -25.59 5.69 -19.83
C SER A 566 -24.37 6.56 -20.13
N GLY A 567 -23.66 6.34 -21.25
CA GLY A 567 -22.42 7.00 -21.62
C GLY A 567 -21.15 6.23 -21.24
N GLY A 568 -21.26 5.21 -20.39
CA GLY A 568 -20.10 4.39 -19.97
C GLY A 568 -19.51 3.56 -21.12
N ARG A 569 -18.24 3.23 -21.03
CA ARG A 569 -17.53 2.41 -22.03
C ARG A 569 -16.34 1.65 -21.44
N ILE A 570 -15.89 0.63 -22.15
CA ILE A 570 -14.64 -0.08 -21.89
C ILE A 570 -13.60 0.34 -22.93
N ILE A 571 -12.38 0.56 -22.49
CA ILE A 571 -11.20 0.79 -23.32
C ILE A 571 -10.22 -0.35 -23.07
N LEU A 572 -9.76 -1.03 -24.11
CA LEU A 572 -8.72 -2.05 -24.05
C LEU A 572 -7.39 -1.50 -24.52
N ILE A 573 -6.34 -1.67 -23.71
CA ILE A 573 -4.96 -1.35 -24.06
C ILE A 573 -4.17 -2.65 -24.14
N GLY A 574 -3.86 -3.09 -25.36
CA GLY A 574 -3.19 -4.36 -25.66
C GLY A 574 -1.66 -4.29 -25.68
N ALA A 575 -1.05 -3.19 -25.31
CA ALA A 575 0.41 -3.05 -25.27
C ALA A 575 0.89 -2.36 -23.99
N LEU A 576 2.07 -2.72 -23.49
CA LEU A 576 2.77 -1.89 -22.52
C LEU A 576 3.49 -0.77 -23.27
N LEU A 577 2.86 0.41 -23.26
CA LEU A 577 3.28 1.57 -24.01
C LEU A 577 4.52 2.24 -23.38
N ASP A 578 5.31 2.92 -24.21
CA ASP A 578 6.37 3.81 -23.72
C ASP A 578 5.79 5.01 -22.93
N GLU A 579 6.68 5.71 -22.21
CA GLU A 579 6.30 6.79 -21.31
C GLU A 579 5.54 7.92 -22.05
N ALA A 580 5.99 8.33 -23.22
CA ALA A 580 5.36 9.41 -23.98
C ALA A 580 3.96 9.05 -24.47
N SER A 581 3.78 7.81 -24.94
CA SER A 581 2.47 7.27 -25.33
C SER A 581 1.54 7.12 -24.12
N GLN A 582 2.08 6.71 -22.96
CA GLN A 582 1.33 6.60 -21.72
C GLN A 582 0.86 7.95 -21.20
N GLU A 583 1.71 8.99 -21.27
CA GLU A 583 1.37 10.37 -20.93
C GLU A 583 0.25 10.91 -21.83
N SER A 584 0.38 10.70 -23.14
CA SER A 584 -0.64 11.12 -24.14
C SER A 584 -1.97 10.38 -23.94
N LEU A 585 -1.92 9.06 -23.66
CA LEU A 585 -3.12 8.29 -23.32
C LEU A 585 -3.84 8.87 -22.10
N THR A 586 -3.07 9.22 -21.07
CA THR A 586 -3.62 9.76 -19.83
C THR A 586 -4.28 11.12 -20.06
N ASP A 587 -3.68 12.03 -20.86
CA ASP A 587 -4.31 13.31 -21.23
C ASP A 587 -5.63 13.09 -21.98
N TRP A 588 -5.67 12.13 -22.90
CA TRP A 588 -6.90 11.77 -23.59
C TRP A 588 -7.97 11.21 -22.65
N LEU A 589 -7.61 10.29 -21.74
CA LEU A 589 -8.54 9.71 -20.75
C LEU A 589 -9.14 10.79 -19.83
N ILE A 590 -8.32 11.74 -19.37
CA ILE A 590 -8.77 12.89 -18.57
C ILE A 590 -9.80 13.70 -19.36
N GLY A 591 -9.52 14.02 -20.64
CA GLY A 591 -10.43 14.73 -21.52
C GLY A 591 -11.76 13.98 -21.77
N GLN A 592 -11.70 12.63 -21.89
CA GLN A 592 -12.90 11.79 -22.11
C GLN A 592 -13.80 11.69 -20.88
N THR A 593 -13.22 11.74 -19.69
CA THR A 593 -13.93 11.49 -18.43
C THR A 593 -14.28 12.76 -17.67
N GLY A 594 -13.66 13.89 -18.02
CA GLY A 594 -13.82 15.15 -17.33
C GLY A 594 -13.29 15.14 -15.90
N VAL A 595 -12.29 14.27 -15.62
CA VAL A 595 -11.54 14.30 -14.35
C VAL A 595 -10.83 15.64 -14.23
N ILE A 596 -10.90 16.23 -13.05
CA ILE A 596 -10.35 17.57 -12.79
C ILE A 596 -9.10 17.45 -11.93
N ALA A 597 -8.01 18.09 -12.37
CA ALA A 597 -6.79 18.20 -11.58
C ALA A 597 -7.03 19.03 -10.31
N GLU A 598 -6.40 18.63 -9.21
CA GLU A 598 -6.47 19.36 -7.94
C GLU A 598 -5.81 20.74 -8.01
N TRP A 599 -4.90 20.91 -8.97
CA TRP A 599 -4.27 22.17 -9.33
C TRP A 599 -4.05 22.23 -10.85
N PRO A 600 -4.46 23.31 -11.55
CA PRO A 600 -4.45 23.35 -13.01
C PRO A 600 -3.06 23.45 -13.63
N ASP A 601 -2.14 24.14 -12.95
CA ASP A 601 -0.77 24.35 -13.44
C ASP A 601 0.13 23.21 -12.97
N ARG A 602 0.99 22.73 -13.87
CA ARG A 602 1.95 21.64 -13.62
C ARG A 602 3.37 22.19 -13.61
N VAL A 603 4.15 21.80 -12.63
CA VAL A 603 5.58 22.06 -12.56
C VAL A 603 6.28 20.74 -12.27
N GLU A 604 7.27 20.37 -13.08
CA GLU A 604 8.00 19.09 -12.90
C GLU A 604 8.64 19.00 -11.52
N GLY A 605 8.38 17.90 -10.82
CA GLY A 605 8.86 17.68 -9.47
C GLY A 605 8.10 18.44 -8.37
N VAL A 606 7.03 19.15 -8.71
CA VAL A 606 6.12 19.74 -7.73
C VAL A 606 4.83 18.92 -7.70
N GLU A 607 4.43 18.53 -6.52
CA GLU A 607 3.17 17.83 -6.26
C GLU A 607 2.19 18.75 -5.57
N VAL A 608 0.92 18.68 -5.97
CA VAL A 608 -0.19 19.33 -5.28
C VAL A 608 -1.26 18.28 -4.99
N ALA A 609 -1.57 18.10 -3.73
CA ALA A 609 -2.59 17.17 -3.26
C ALA A 609 -3.58 17.86 -2.31
N ARG A 610 -4.82 17.42 -2.29
CA ARG A 610 -5.89 17.99 -1.47
C ARG A 610 -6.48 16.97 -0.52
N ARG A 611 -6.74 17.44 0.69
CA ARG A 611 -7.55 16.72 1.68
C ARG A 611 -8.82 17.52 1.95
N ARG A 612 -9.96 16.83 1.98
CA ARG A 612 -11.28 17.44 2.21
C ARG A 612 -11.94 16.78 3.40
N ARG A 613 -12.85 17.53 4.05
CA ARG A 613 -13.63 16.97 5.15
C ARG A 613 -14.54 15.87 4.64
N ARG A 614 -14.59 14.75 5.38
CA ARG A 614 -15.44 13.60 5.03
C ARG A 614 -16.92 13.98 5.05
N GLY A 615 -17.65 13.69 3.96
CA GLY A 615 -19.07 13.96 3.82
C GLY A 615 -19.44 15.45 3.63
N GLY A 616 -18.48 16.33 3.36
CA GLY A 616 -18.71 17.70 2.91
C GLY A 616 -19.14 17.76 1.45
N ASP A 617 -20.12 18.61 1.11
CA ASP A 617 -20.44 18.92 -0.29
C ASP A 617 -19.35 19.83 -0.86
N PRO A 618 -18.71 19.47 -2.00
CA PRO A 618 -17.69 20.30 -2.61
C PRO A 618 -18.24 21.72 -2.92
N GLY A 619 -17.61 22.74 -2.29
CA GLY A 619 -18.02 24.13 -2.48
C GLY A 619 -19.15 24.62 -1.57
N ALA A 620 -19.61 23.83 -0.60
CA ALA A 620 -20.55 24.31 0.42
C ALA A 620 -19.87 25.29 1.39
N PRO A 621 -20.56 26.30 1.93
CA PRO A 621 -20.01 27.15 2.97
C PRO A 621 -19.58 26.30 4.20
N GLY A 622 -18.29 26.27 4.50
CA GLY A 622 -17.70 25.46 5.55
C GLY A 622 -17.07 24.16 5.09
N ASP A 623 -17.04 23.86 3.80
CA ASP A 623 -16.21 22.78 3.22
C ASP A 623 -14.73 23.10 3.44
N ARG A 624 -14.08 22.33 4.33
CA ARG A 624 -12.67 22.50 4.63
C ARG A 624 -11.84 21.73 3.59
N CYS A 625 -11.22 22.48 2.69
CA CYS A 625 -10.20 21.95 1.79
C CYS A 625 -8.82 22.41 2.23
N VAL A 626 -7.92 21.48 2.41
CA VAL A 626 -6.51 21.74 2.70
C VAL A 626 -5.69 21.29 1.52
N THR A 627 -4.84 22.17 0.99
CA THR A 627 -3.95 21.87 -0.14
C THR A 627 -2.51 21.79 0.34
N VAL A 628 -1.88 20.66 0.09
CA VAL A 628 -0.45 20.44 0.35
C VAL A 628 0.29 20.62 -0.96
N VAL A 629 1.28 21.50 -1.00
CA VAL A 629 2.17 21.74 -2.16
C VAL A 629 3.58 21.34 -1.76
N ILE A 630 4.21 20.45 -2.51
CA ILE A 630 5.54 19.90 -2.20
C ILE A 630 6.47 20.06 -3.40
N ASN A 631 7.59 20.71 -3.22
CA ASN A 631 8.70 20.67 -4.17
C ASN A 631 9.63 19.51 -3.83
N HIS A 632 9.56 18.41 -4.57
CA HIS A 632 10.38 17.22 -4.37
C HIS A 632 11.80 17.33 -4.96
N THR A 633 12.19 18.50 -5.43
CA THR A 633 13.46 18.70 -6.14
C THR A 633 14.47 19.51 -5.32
N GLN A 634 15.73 19.44 -5.71
CA GLN A 634 16.82 20.27 -5.19
C GLN A 634 16.91 21.65 -5.85
N ALA A 635 15.96 21.98 -6.73
CA ALA A 635 15.90 23.27 -7.40
C ALA A 635 14.79 24.17 -6.85
N GLU A 636 14.95 25.46 -6.93
CA GLU A 636 13.85 26.40 -6.72
C GLU A 636 12.80 26.21 -7.81
N GLN A 637 11.52 26.25 -7.43
CA GLN A 637 10.40 26.10 -8.33
C GLN A 637 9.41 27.25 -8.17
N GLN A 638 8.64 27.50 -9.22
CA GLN A 638 7.58 28.51 -9.22
C GLN A 638 6.27 27.88 -9.68
N LEU A 639 5.26 27.91 -8.81
CA LEU A 639 3.95 27.38 -9.12
C LEU A 639 2.92 28.53 -9.19
N PRO A 640 2.27 28.76 -10.34
CA PRO A 640 1.20 29.74 -10.44
C PRO A 640 0.04 29.39 -9.48
N VAL A 641 -0.54 30.42 -8.84
CA VAL A 641 -1.72 30.27 -7.99
C VAL A 641 -2.97 30.49 -8.88
N PRO A 642 -3.91 29.53 -8.94
CA PRO A 642 -5.08 29.64 -9.79
C PRO A 642 -5.93 30.86 -9.41
N SER A 643 -6.37 31.61 -10.42
CA SER A 643 -7.40 32.64 -10.23
C SER A 643 -8.79 31.99 -10.13
N ALA A 644 -9.73 32.65 -9.47
CA ALA A 644 -11.11 32.14 -9.29
C ALA A 644 -11.81 31.76 -10.60
N SER A 645 -11.37 32.28 -11.74
CA SER A 645 -11.93 31.96 -13.07
C SER A 645 -11.57 30.53 -13.56
N ASN A 646 -10.60 29.87 -12.96
CA ASN A 646 -10.10 28.54 -13.38
C ASN A 646 -10.82 27.37 -12.70
N PHE A 647 -11.62 27.62 -11.67
CA PHE A 647 -12.47 26.62 -11.03
C PHE A 647 -13.93 26.86 -11.47
N THR A 648 -14.37 26.07 -12.40
CA THR A 648 -15.76 25.89 -12.91
C THR A 648 -16.87 26.83 -12.41
N GLY A 649 -17.34 27.74 -13.29
CA GLY A 649 -18.77 28.05 -13.48
C GLY A 649 -19.51 28.90 -12.45
N GLY A 650 -18.88 29.45 -11.44
CA GLY A 650 -19.51 30.34 -10.48
C GLY A 650 -18.71 31.63 -10.32
N GLY A 651 -19.32 32.79 -10.58
CA GLY A 651 -18.69 34.11 -10.43
C GLY A 651 -18.30 34.42 -8.98
N GLY A 652 -17.18 33.85 -8.50
CA GLY A 652 -16.62 34.07 -7.17
C GLY A 652 -15.41 35.00 -7.21
N SER A 653 -15.18 35.71 -6.11
CA SER A 653 -13.99 36.51 -5.83
C SER A 653 -12.71 35.69 -5.95
N ALA A 654 -11.59 36.31 -6.31
CA ALA A 654 -10.27 35.64 -6.36
C ALA A 654 -10.00 34.93 -5.04
N HIS A 655 -9.80 33.59 -5.10
CA HIS A 655 -9.40 32.82 -3.92
C HIS A 655 -8.04 33.33 -3.45
N SER A 656 -7.95 33.75 -2.20
CA SER A 656 -6.68 34.00 -1.55
C SER A 656 -6.35 32.80 -0.67
N TYR A 657 -5.11 32.35 -0.70
CA TYR A 657 -4.65 31.26 0.13
C TYR A 657 -3.77 31.79 1.27
N LEU A 658 -3.91 31.18 2.44
CA LEU A 658 -3.02 31.36 3.58
C LEU A 658 -2.16 30.10 3.73
N ASP A 659 -0.85 30.26 3.75
CA ASP A 659 0.08 29.19 4.10
C ASP A 659 0.12 29.07 5.63
N LEU A 660 -0.38 27.97 6.17
CA LEU A 660 -0.44 27.73 7.61
C LEU A 660 0.94 27.46 8.25
N LEU A 661 1.96 27.11 7.45
CA LEU A 661 3.30 26.84 7.95
C LEU A 661 4.08 28.16 8.19
N THR A 662 3.81 29.19 7.39
CA THR A 662 4.49 30.47 7.49
C THR A 662 3.60 31.60 8.03
N GLY A 663 2.28 31.45 7.95
CA GLY A 663 1.32 32.52 8.25
C GLY A 663 1.22 33.58 7.15
N GLU A 664 1.85 33.37 6.00
CA GLU A 664 1.85 34.33 4.88
C GLU A 664 0.70 34.05 3.89
N ARG A 665 0.17 35.12 3.30
CA ARG A 665 -0.79 34.98 2.18
C ARG A 665 -0.04 34.65 0.89
N ALA A 666 -0.55 33.69 0.13
CA ALA A 666 0.00 33.34 -1.16
C ALA A 666 -0.17 34.49 -2.16
N GLY A 667 0.88 34.81 -2.89
CA GLY A 667 0.83 35.72 -4.04
C GLY A 667 0.24 35.02 -5.28
N SER A 668 0.36 35.65 -6.44
CA SER A 668 -0.06 35.05 -7.72
C SER A 668 0.83 33.89 -8.16
N VAL A 669 1.99 33.72 -7.55
CA VAL A 669 2.96 32.64 -7.79
C VAL A 669 3.55 32.23 -6.44
N LEU A 670 3.52 30.93 -6.13
CA LEU A 670 4.24 30.34 -5.01
C LEU A 670 5.72 30.21 -5.38
N GLN A 671 6.59 30.77 -4.54
CA GLN A 671 8.04 30.51 -4.62
C GLN A 671 8.35 29.33 -3.71
N LEU A 672 8.87 28.26 -4.27
CA LEU A 672 9.17 27.01 -3.58
C LEU A 672 10.68 26.84 -3.57
N LYS A 673 11.29 26.84 -2.40
CA LYS A 673 12.71 26.49 -2.20
C LYS A 673 12.94 25.00 -2.50
N PRO A 674 14.20 24.54 -2.62
CA PRO A 674 14.48 23.11 -2.65
C PRO A 674 13.85 22.40 -1.45
N TYR A 675 13.14 21.30 -1.72
CA TYR A 675 12.43 20.52 -0.71
C TYR A 675 11.42 21.32 0.14
N ASP A 676 10.82 22.36 -0.45
CA ASP A 676 9.83 23.21 0.24
C ASP A 676 8.47 22.57 0.32
N VAL A 677 7.75 22.87 1.37
CA VAL A 677 6.36 22.46 1.58
C VAL A 677 5.51 23.67 1.94
N LYS A 678 4.31 23.75 1.39
CA LYS A 678 3.28 24.72 1.74
C LYS A 678 2.00 24.01 2.14
N LEU A 679 1.35 24.49 3.19
CA LEU A 679 0.03 24.01 3.61
C LEU A 679 -0.98 25.13 3.45
N LEU A 680 -1.73 25.09 2.37
CA LEU A 680 -2.61 26.17 1.97
C LEU A 680 -4.06 25.90 2.39
N VAL A 681 -4.69 26.92 2.95
CA VAL A 681 -6.14 26.95 3.18
C VAL A 681 -6.70 28.19 2.48
N GLU A 682 -7.94 28.10 2.00
CA GLU A 682 -8.62 29.26 1.47
C GLU A 682 -8.81 30.31 2.59
N ALA A 683 -8.43 31.54 2.31
CA ALA A 683 -8.59 32.67 3.21
C ALA A 683 -9.67 33.61 2.71
N ASP A 684 -10.51 34.08 3.64
CA ASP A 684 -11.57 35.07 3.38
C ASP A 684 -11.02 36.43 2.84
#